data_f52d8964cdc8437306ff91c3d94463aa
#
_entry.id   f52d8964cdc8437306ff91c3d94463aa
#
_cell.length_a   1.000
_cell.length_b   1.000
_cell.length_c   1.000
_cell.angle_alpha   90.00
_cell.angle_beta   90.00
_cell.angle_gamma   90.00
#
_symmetry.space_group_name_H-M   'P 1'
#
loop_
_entity.id
_entity.type
_entity.pdbx_description
1 polymer ?
#
loop_
_entity_poly.entity_id
_entity_poly.type
_entity_poly.pdbx_seq_one_letter_code
_entity_poly.pdbx_strand_id
1 'polypeptide(L)'
;MDKIILLDGNSLSYRAFYAMPALQNKSGLYTNSVYGFTLMLERMLEDIKPKYALVAFDKGKQTFRHKTYQDYKGTRDKTPNELVEQFGYVRELLDSYGIKYEEHFDYEADDIIGSYAKLAEKAGLEVIIISGDKDLTQLASDNITIYYTRRGVTEVDHYTPEFINEKYGLSPEQIIDMKGLMGDKSDNIPGIAGIGEKTAIKLLAEYKTVENVLDNIDNISGKKLKERLAEGKEDALLSKELATIFTEVPVENKLEDLTFSENRSKKKELFEKLEFVSFLKKLAENDDVDVDGKEEKELEIINADEKTELSFENSSLHIECFTEDYHNSDVVNIAVYKDENVYIFSEDNFFENKFVRNYLESDAEKVVYDYKKISYIAKRNGISDIAGNVFDVKIAAYLLDVTVKTELDKIVFNTLGNIIKSEEEIYGKGVKRTLPTNEILYPYLAQVVKSIFDLKEIQSARLKEENMDSLYKNIEVKVARVLANMEYEGIHVSKKALEDMSDELDERIKILEASIHTLAGSEFNIASPKQLGVVLFEDLGLPPVKKTKTGYSTSVEVLEQLQHSHEIIPLIMEYRVLTKLNSTYAKGLIKDITRKGKIHTRYEQTLTQTGRLSSVNPNLQNIPTRIEEGKKIRKAFIPASDDRVILSIDYSQIELRVLAHMAQDKGMIDAFTHDLDIHTKTASEVNGVSLDEVTPTMRREAKAVNFGIVYGISDFGLSNNLGITRKRAKEFIDKYLETFSGVNKYMTDIVEFAKEHGYVETLYNRRRALPEINAKNKIVASLNARLAMNTPIQGTAADIIKLAMINAFDYIEKTKVDAKLLLQVHDELIFDVNKDVVDEFTIEMVKIMEEAVELDVKLKAEASSGSSWYDTK
;
A
#
# COMPACT_ATOMS: atom_id res chain seq x y z
N MET A 1 -9.23 17.29 39.06
CA MET A 1 -10.17 18.19 38.34
C MET A 1 -11.07 17.27 37.53
N ASP A 2 -12.39 17.49 37.55
CA ASP A 2 -13.28 16.71 36.69
C ASP A 2 -13.00 17.03 35.22
N LYS A 3 -13.09 16.01 34.33
CA LYS A 3 -12.79 16.15 32.92
C LYS A 3 -14.05 16.11 32.05
N ILE A 4 -14.07 16.93 31.01
CA ILE A 4 -15.05 16.86 29.93
C ILE A 4 -14.36 16.59 28.61
N ILE A 5 -14.92 15.69 27.79
CA ILE A 5 -14.53 15.51 26.40
C ILE A 5 -15.57 16.10 25.47
N LEU A 6 -15.12 16.86 24.47
CA LEU A 6 -15.92 17.46 23.42
C LEU A 6 -15.43 16.91 22.08
N LEU A 7 -16.28 16.20 21.35
CA LEU A 7 -15.90 15.51 20.13
C LEU A 7 -16.55 16.16 18.91
N ASP A 8 -15.78 16.33 17.85
CA ASP A 8 -16.28 16.72 16.53
C ASP A 8 -16.76 15.47 15.79
N GLY A 9 -18.07 15.25 15.78
CA GLY A 9 -18.70 14.06 15.25
C GLY A 9 -18.52 13.90 13.75
N ASN A 10 -18.57 15.00 13.00
CA ASN A 10 -18.36 14.98 11.55
C ASN A 10 -16.91 14.65 11.21
N SER A 11 -15.95 15.37 11.78
CA SER A 11 -14.54 15.17 11.54
C SER A 11 -14.09 13.75 11.86
N LEU A 12 -14.50 13.21 13.02
CA LEU A 12 -14.17 11.86 13.43
C LEU A 12 -14.83 10.79 12.55
N SER A 13 -16.08 11.00 12.11
CA SER A 13 -16.77 10.09 11.18
C SER A 13 -16.09 10.06 9.81
N TYR A 14 -15.71 11.21 9.26
CA TYR A 14 -14.93 11.29 8.03
C TYR A 14 -13.58 10.60 8.18
N ARG A 15 -12.88 10.84 9.28
CA ARG A 15 -11.59 10.21 9.55
C ARG A 15 -11.71 8.70 9.63
N ALA A 16 -12.68 8.19 10.37
CA ALA A 16 -12.95 6.75 10.46
C ALA A 16 -13.24 6.16 9.08
N PHE A 17 -14.08 6.82 8.28
CA PHE A 17 -14.46 6.36 6.94
C PHE A 17 -13.25 6.20 6.01
N TYR A 18 -12.33 7.17 5.99
CA TYR A 18 -11.16 7.11 5.10
C TYR A 18 -9.95 6.37 5.69
N ALA A 19 -9.90 6.17 6.99
CA ALA A 19 -8.82 5.43 7.65
C ALA A 19 -9.06 3.92 7.65
N MET A 20 -10.33 3.51 7.58
CA MET A 20 -10.75 2.12 7.61
C MET A 20 -10.93 1.56 6.20
N PRO A 21 -10.64 0.27 5.96
CA PRO A 21 -11.10 -0.39 4.75
C PRO A 21 -12.63 -0.32 4.65
N ALA A 22 -13.17 -0.48 3.46
CA ALA A 22 -14.61 -0.48 3.22
C ALA A 22 -15.23 -1.76 3.84
N LEU A 23 -15.67 -1.68 5.08
CA LEU A 23 -16.37 -2.76 5.79
C LEU A 23 -17.86 -2.71 5.44
N GLN A 24 -18.43 -3.85 5.10
CA GLN A 24 -19.86 -4.02 4.89
C GLN A 24 -20.36 -5.19 5.73
N ASN A 25 -21.57 -5.07 6.29
CA ASN A 25 -22.27 -6.20 6.87
C ASN A 25 -22.92 -7.07 5.76
N LYS A 26 -23.48 -8.23 6.11
CA LYS A 26 -24.15 -9.16 5.17
C LYS A 26 -25.29 -8.53 4.38
N SER A 27 -25.89 -7.46 4.87
CA SER A 27 -26.93 -6.71 4.15
C SER A 27 -26.40 -5.70 3.14
N GLY A 28 -25.08 -5.57 3.00
CA GLY A 28 -24.42 -4.61 2.12
C GLY A 28 -24.33 -3.18 2.66
N LEU A 29 -24.65 -2.96 3.94
CA LEU A 29 -24.51 -1.67 4.59
C LEU A 29 -23.02 -1.41 4.90
N TYR A 30 -22.51 -0.26 4.51
CA TYR A 30 -21.17 0.18 4.91
C TYR A 30 -21.15 0.50 6.40
N THR A 31 -20.15 -0.02 7.12
CA THR A 31 -20.03 0.09 8.58
C THR A 31 -18.68 0.62 9.07
N ASN A 32 -17.76 0.83 8.16
CA ASN A 32 -16.37 1.25 8.44
C ASN A 32 -16.27 2.55 9.25
N SER A 33 -17.12 3.54 8.96
CA SER A 33 -17.12 4.80 9.72
C SER A 33 -17.58 4.59 11.16
N VAL A 34 -18.69 3.85 11.35
CA VAL A 34 -19.22 3.56 12.70
C VAL A 34 -18.24 2.73 13.50
N TYR A 35 -17.62 1.72 12.87
CA TYR A 35 -16.64 0.86 13.51
C TYR A 35 -15.41 1.65 13.99
N GLY A 36 -14.82 2.45 13.10
CA GLY A 36 -13.67 3.28 13.45
C GLY A 36 -14.01 4.38 14.48
N PHE A 37 -15.22 4.95 14.41
CA PHE A 37 -15.71 5.91 15.41
C PHE A 37 -15.84 5.23 16.79
N THR A 38 -16.40 4.01 16.84
CA THR A 38 -16.51 3.22 18.08
C THR A 38 -15.15 3.00 18.72
N LEU A 39 -14.16 2.60 17.93
CA LEU A 39 -12.79 2.38 18.43
C LEU A 39 -12.16 3.65 18.99
N MET A 40 -12.30 4.77 18.28
CA MET A 40 -11.78 6.06 18.77
C MET A 40 -12.48 6.47 20.07
N LEU A 41 -13.80 6.34 20.13
CA LEU A 41 -14.59 6.70 21.28
C LEU A 41 -14.21 5.83 22.50
N GLU A 42 -14.21 4.50 22.37
CA GLU A 42 -13.85 3.61 23.49
C GLU A 42 -12.46 3.91 24.02
N ARG A 43 -11.48 4.05 23.13
CA ARG A 43 -10.11 4.40 23.54
C ARG A 43 -10.05 5.72 24.30
N MET A 44 -10.71 6.76 23.81
CA MET A 44 -10.71 8.07 24.48
C MET A 44 -11.40 8.02 25.85
N LEU A 45 -12.47 7.24 25.98
CA LEU A 45 -13.14 7.03 27.26
C LEU A 45 -12.24 6.26 28.24
N GLU A 46 -11.52 5.25 27.78
CA GLU A 46 -10.58 4.46 28.58
C GLU A 46 -9.35 5.29 29.03
N ASP A 47 -8.73 6.02 28.09
CA ASP A 47 -7.48 6.78 28.35
C ASP A 47 -7.75 8.03 29.23
N ILE A 48 -8.83 8.75 28.97
CA ILE A 48 -9.13 10.05 29.61
C ILE A 48 -9.97 9.90 30.88
N LYS A 49 -10.86 8.91 30.93
CA LYS A 49 -11.85 8.67 32.00
C LYS A 49 -12.65 9.94 32.32
N PRO A 50 -13.33 10.55 31.34
CA PRO A 50 -14.03 11.80 31.53
C PRO A 50 -15.32 11.60 32.35
N LYS A 51 -15.73 12.62 33.10
CA LYS A 51 -17.01 12.64 33.79
C LYS A 51 -18.15 13.10 32.89
N TYR A 52 -17.84 13.96 31.92
CA TYR A 52 -18.79 14.56 31.00
C TYR A 52 -18.35 14.34 29.56
N ALA A 53 -19.29 14.11 28.66
CA ALA A 53 -19.02 13.94 27.23
C ALA A 53 -20.14 14.56 26.37
N LEU A 54 -19.72 15.23 25.27
CA LEU A 54 -20.63 15.74 24.25
C LEU A 54 -20.01 15.55 22.86
N VAL A 55 -20.87 15.22 21.89
CA VAL A 55 -20.48 15.19 20.48
C VAL A 55 -21.25 16.28 19.72
N ALA A 56 -20.54 17.12 19.00
CA ALA A 56 -21.18 18.14 18.14
C ALA A 56 -21.20 17.67 16.67
N PHE A 57 -22.30 17.93 15.99
CA PHE A 57 -22.46 17.68 14.55
C PHE A 57 -22.88 18.94 13.81
N ASP A 58 -22.50 19.03 12.54
CA ASP A 58 -23.02 20.05 11.63
C ASP A 58 -24.46 19.71 11.22
N LYS A 59 -25.35 20.69 11.29
CA LYS A 59 -26.76 20.58 10.88
C LYS A 59 -27.01 21.37 9.60
N GLY A 60 -26.80 20.70 8.46
CA GLY A 60 -27.07 21.34 7.18
C GLY A 60 -25.88 22.08 6.57
N LYS A 61 -26.15 22.83 5.49
CA LYS A 61 -25.10 23.45 4.67
C LYS A 61 -25.01 24.96 4.80
N GLN A 62 -25.95 25.64 5.43
CA GLN A 62 -26.01 27.11 5.52
C GLN A 62 -25.88 27.54 6.96
N THR A 63 -24.73 28.10 7.30
CA THR A 63 -24.44 28.72 8.59
C THR A 63 -24.33 30.24 8.43
N PHE A 64 -24.16 30.99 9.53
CA PHE A 64 -23.94 32.44 9.46
C PHE A 64 -22.72 32.79 8.57
N ARG A 65 -21.68 31.94 8.52
CA ARG A 65 -20.50 32.14 7.63
C ARG A 65 -20.87 32.15 6.16
N HIS A 66 -21.82 31.32 5.74
CA HIS A 66 -22.33 31.36 4.34
C HIS A 66 -23.16 32.63 4.04
N LYS A 67 -23.77 33.22 5.08
CA LYS A 67 -24.46 34.52 4.93
C LYS A 67 -23.45 35.66 4.77
N THR A 68 -22.31 35.59 5.43
CA THR A 68 -21.20 36.54 5.33
C THR A 68 -20.40 36.35 4.04
N TYR A 69 -20.11 35.09 3.63
CA TYR A 69 -19.36 34.79 2.43
C TYR A 69 -19.97 33.57 1.69
N GLN A 70 -20.59 33.83 0.52
CA GLN A 70 -21.35 32.82 -0.23
C GLN A 70 -20.51 31.63 -0.72
N ASP A 71 -19.22 31.86 -1.01
CA ASP A 71 -18.30 30.85 -1.50
C ASP A 71 -17.61 30.06 -0.38
N TYR A 72 -17.96 30.29 0.90
CA TYR A 72 -17.42 29.57 2.05
C TYR A 72 -17.66 28.05 1.90
N LYS A 73 -16.62 27.25 2.06
CA LYS A 73 -16.64 25.77 1.85
C LYS A 73 -17.16 25.33 0.45
N GLY A 74 -17.26 26.25 -0.52
CA GLY A 74 -17.83 25.98 -1.85
C GLY A 74 -17.00 25.01 -2.72
N THR A 75 -15.75 24.77 -2.38
CA THR A 75 -14.85 23.84 -3.08
C THR A 75 -14.85 22.44 -2.50
N ARG A 76 -15.55 22.18 -1.39
CA ARG A 76 -15.60 20.84 -0.77
C ARG A 76 -16.41 19.87 -1.64
N ASP A 77 -15.87 18.66 -1.80
CA ASP A 77 -16.57 17.57 -2.47
C ASP A 77 -17.84 17.17 -1.71
N LYS A 78 -18.80 16.57 -2.43
CA LYS A 78 -20.00 16.01 -1.77
C LYS A 78 -19.60 14.83 -0.89
N THR A 79 -20.19 14.75 0.30
CA THR A 79 -20.07 13.59 1.19
C THR A 79 -20.45 12.32 0.44
N PRO A 80 -19.62 11.27 0.48
CA PRO A 80 -19.97 9.96 -0.09
C PRO A 80 -21.29 9.44 0.48
N ASN A 81 -22.13 8.85 -0.35
CA ASN A 81 -23.43 8.32 0.10
C ASN A 81 -23.23 7.21 1.16
N GLU A 82 -22.18 6.44 1.00
CA GLU A 82 -21.77 5.36 1.89
C GLU A 82 -21.44 5.88 3.32
N LEU A 83 -20.97 7.12 3.43
CA LEU A 83 -20.75 7.77 4.73
C LEU A 83 -22.06 8.42 5.25
N VAL A 84 -22.85 9.01 4.37
CA VAL A 84 -24.14 9.65 4.78
C VAL A 84 -25.04 8.65 5.49
N GLU A 85 -25.13 7.42 4.99
CA GLU A 85 -25.92 6.35 5.60
C GLU A 85 -25.43 5.99 7.01
N GLN A 86 -24.14 6.16 7.29
CA GLN A 86 -23.54 5.78 8.57
C GLN A 86 -23.72 6.82 9.68
N PHE A 87 -23.99 8.09 9.38
CA PHE A 87 -24.21 9.11 10.42
C PHE A 87 -25.39 8.81 11.37
N GLY A 88 -26.42 8.13 10.86
CA GLY A 88 -27.52 7.65 11.68
C GLY A 88 -27.07 6.64 12.73
N TYR A 89 -26.24 5.70 12.31
CA TYR A 89 -25.68 4.69 13.20
C TYR A 89 -24.67 5.22 14.20
N VAL A 90 -23.91 6.26 13.85
CA VAL A 90 -23.05 6.97 14.83
C VAL A 90 -23.91 7.59 15.94
N ARG A 91 -25.08 8.16 15.62
CA ARG A 91 -26.00 8.68 16.65
C ARG A 91 -26.62 7.56 17.49
N GLU A 92 -27.06 6.44 16.88
CA GLU A 92 -27.51 5.24 17.61
C GLU A 92 -26.41 4.71 18.54
N LEU A 93 -25.14 4.77 18.12
CA LEU A 93 -23.99 4.43 18.95
C LEU A 93 -23.88 5.34 20.17
N LEU A 94 -23.91 6.66 19.97
CA LEU A 94 -23.85 7.63 21.07
C LEU A 94 -25.01 7.45 22.07
N ASP A 95 -26.21 7.18 21.59
CA ASP A 95 -27.36 6.87 22.41
C ASP A 95 -27.13 5.58 23.24
N SER A 96 -26.39 4.60 22.70
CA SER A 96 -26.05 3.36 23.41
C SER A 96 -25.03 3.57 24.52
N TYR A 97 -24.14 4.57 24.36
CA TYR A 97 -23.20 5.01 25.40
C TYR A 97 -23.80 6.03 26.38
N GLY A 98 -25.04 6.49 26.12
CA GLY A 98 -25.67 7.56 26.90
C GLY A 98 -25.00 8.93 26.72
N ILE A 99 -24.19 9.08 25.66
CA ILE A 99 -23.49 10.33 25.35
C ILE A 99 -24.42 11.23 24.53
N LYS A 100 -24.62 12.45 25.00
CA LYS A 100 -25.41 13.42 24.27
C LYS A 100 -24.67 13.97 23.07
N TYR A 101 -25.43 14.28 22.02
CA TYR A 101 -24.94 15.03 20.88
C TYR A 101 -25.80 16.25 20.63
N GLU A 102 -25.20 17.27 20.01
CA GLU A 102 -25.86 18.54 19.72
C GLU A 102 -25.54 19.00 18.30
N GLU A 103 -26.55 19.62 17.66
CA GLU A 103 -26.44 20.17 16.30
C GLU A 103 -27.32 21.41 16.17
N HIS A 104 -26.82 22.44 15.47
CA HIS A 104 -27.55 23.72 15.34
C HIS A 104 -27.60 24.18 13.87
N PHE A 105 -28.73 24.76 13.43
CA PHE A 105 -28.89 25.17 12.02
C PHE A 105 -27.99 26.33 11.59
N ASP A 106 -27.73 27.29 12.46
CA ASP A 106 -27.00 28.52 12.12
C ASP A 106 -25.52 28.47 12.48
N TYR A 107 -25.09 27.45 13.22
CA TYR A 107 -23.71 27.28 13.73
C TYR A 107 -23.10 25.95 13.30
N GLU A 108 -21.78 25.91 13.24
CA GLU A 108 -21.03 24.71 12.93
C GLU A 108 -20.68 23.91 14.20
N ALA A 109 -20.30 22.65 14.07
CA ALA A 109 -19.88 21.81 15.18
C ALA A 109 -18.77 22.49 16.02
N ASP A 110 -17.84 23.18 15.37
CA ASP A 110 -16.73 23.88 16.00
C ASP A 110 -17.21 25.03 16.92
N ASP A 111 -18.28 25.74 16.53
CA ASP A 111 -18.87 26.81 17.36
C ASP A 111 -19.57 26.24 18.58
N ILE A 112 -20.25 25.10 18.46
CA ILE A 112 -20.87 24.37 19.57
C ILE A 112 -19.78 23.91 20.55
N ILE A 113 -18.72 23.26 20.02
CA ILE A 113 -17.56 22.80 20.80
C ILE A 113 -16.90 23.98 21.54
N GLY A 114 -16.66 25.09 20.83
CA GLY A 114 -16.05 26.28 21.41
C GLY A 114 -16.89 26.86 22.54
N SER A 115 -18.22 26.88 22.41
CA SER A 115 -19.15 27.37 23.41
C SER A 115 -19.15 26.50 24.67
N TYR A 116 -19.22 25.18 24.52
CA TYR A 116 -19.11 24.25 25.65
C TYR A 116 -17.73 24.27 26.28
N ALA A 117 -16.65 24.40 25.49
CA ALA A 117 -15.30 24.50 26.03
C ALA A 117 -15.13 25.69 26.94
N LYS A 118 -15.64 26.88 26.54
CA LYS A 118 -15.59 28.09 27.38
C LYS A 118 -16.52 28.04 28.58
N LEU A 119 -17.66 27.38 28.49
CA LEU A 119 -18.54 27.14 29.64
C LEU A 119 -17.89 26.20 30.67
N ALA A 120 -17.28 25.10 30.19
CA ALA A 120 -16.61 24.12 31.02
C ALA A 120 -15.32 24.68 31.68
N GLU A 121 -14.54 25.48 30.95
CA GLU A 121 -13.38 26.20 31.48
C GLU A 121 -13.78 27.13 32.62
N LYS A 122 -14.86 27.93 32.45
CA LYS A 122 -15.41 28.81 33.48
C LYS A 122 -15.93 28.03 34.69
N ALA A 123 -16.41 26.82 34.50
CA ALA A 123 -16.85 25.95 35.60
C ALA A 123 -15.68 25.22 36.30
N GLY A 124 -14.44 25.43 35.87
CA GLY A 124 -13.24 24.84 36.46
C GLY A 124 -13.00 23.37 36.09
N LEU A 125 -13.47 22.93 34.93
CA LEU A 125 -13.22 21.60 34.38
C LEU A 125 -11.95 21.60 33.52
N GLU A 126 -11.30 20.46 33.44
CA GLU A 126 -10.29 20.15 32.42
C GLU A 126 -11.02 19.75 31.12
N VAL A 127 -10.77 20.50 30.05
CA VAL A 127 -11.47 20.34 28.79
C VAL A 127 -10.55 19.68 27.75
N ILE A 128 -11.01 18.60 27.13
CA ILE A 128 -10.29 17.91 26.08
C ILE A 128 -11.17 17.92 24.84
N ILE A 129 -10.71 18.61 23.79
CA ILE A 129 -11.40 18.67 22.49
C ILE A 129 -10.75 17.65 21.55
N ILE A 130 -11.56 16.79 20.95
CA ILE A 130 -11.10 15.74 20.04
C ILE A 130 -11.61 16.02 18.63
N SER A 131 -10.71 16.36 17.70
CA SER A 131 -11.05 16.65 16.30
C SER A 131 -9.88 16.39 15.33
N GLY A 132 -10.18 16.22 14.07
CA GLY A 132 -9.22 16.27 12.96
C GLY A 132 -9.07 17.67 12.35
N ASP A 133 -9.68 18.69 12.93
CA ASP A 133 -9.58 20.08 12.48
C ASP A 133 -8.61 20.89 13.35
N LYS A 134 -7.66 21.57 12.71
CA LYS A 134 -6.68 22.42 13.39
C LYS A 134 -7.25 23.76 13.82
N ASP A 135 -8.39 24.15 13.31
CA ASP A 135 -8.99 25.44 13.62
C ASP A 135 -9.37 25.53 15.10
N LEU A 136 -9.74 24.39 15.69
CA LEU A 136 -10.01 24.26 17.11
C LEU A 136 -8.79 24.55 18.02
N THR A 137 -7.56 24.54 17.45
CA THR A 137 -6.35 24.88 18.23
C THR A 137 -6.34 26.32 18.73
N GLN A 138 -7.15 27.21 18.14
CA GLN A 138 -7.36 28.58 18.62
C GLN A 138 -7.99 28.65 20.03
N LEU A 139 -8.66 27.56 20.47
CA LEU A 139 -9.34 27.48 21.77
C LEU A 139 -8.41 27.04 22.90
N ALA A 140 -7.17 26.60 22.60
CA ALA A 140 -6.24 26.07 23.58
C ALA A 140 -5.96 27.08 24.69
N SER A 141 -5.98 26.59 25.93
CA SER A 141 -5.68 27.38 27.15
C SER A 141 -5.06 26.48 28.22
N ASP A 142 -4.76 27.01 29.40
CA ASP A 142 -4.24 26.20 30.51
C ASP A 142 -5.18 25.06 30.92
N ASN A 143 -6.48 25.18 30.63
CA ASN A 143 -7.49 24.17 30.96
C ASN A 143 -8.12 23.50 29.71
N ILE A 144 -7.80 23.96 28.51
CA ILE A 144 -8.33 23.40 27.26
C ILE A 144 -7.18 22.83 26.42
N THR A 145 -7.18 21.51 26.19
CA THR A 145 -6.23 20.82 25.32
C THR A 145 -6.95 20.24 24.11
N ILE A 146 -6.37 20.43 22.92
CA ILE A 146 -6.92 19.84 21.69
C ILE A 146 -6.15 18.58 21.34
N TYR A 147 -6.86 17.45 21.30
CA TYR A 147 -6.40 16.16 20.84
C TYR A 147 -6.66 16.09 19.33
N TYR A 148 -5.65 16.49 18.56
CA TYR A 148 -5.71 16.50 17.11
C TYR A 148 -5.42 15.12 16.56
N THR A 149 -6.40 14.49 15.92
CA THR A 149 -6.24 13.18 15.27
C THR A 149 -5.44 13.33 13.98
N ARG A 150 -4.21 12.79 13.93
CA ARG A 150 -3.24 13.03 12.85
C ARG A 150 -3.34 12.03 11.71
N ARG A 151 -3.32 10.73 11.99
CA ARG A 151 -3.35 9.66 10.99
C ARG A 151 -4.03 8.41 11.54
N GLY A 152 -4.87 7.76 10.70
CA GLY A 152 -5.64 6.62 11.16
C GLY A 152 -6.63 6.97 12.27
N VAL A 153 -6.95 6.00 13.08
CA VAL A 153 -7.87 6.14 14.24
C VAL A 153 -7.14 6.21 15.59
N THR A 154 -5.81 6.19 15.59
CA THR A 154 -5.00 5.99 16.81
C THR A 154 -3.98 7.08 17.09
N GLU A 155 -3.47 7.81 16.08
CA GLU A 155 -2.44 8.85 16.30
C GLU A 155 -3.08 10.19 16.69
N VAL A 156 -2.68 10.72 17.84
CA VAL A 156 -3.20 11.98 18.39
C VAL A 156 -2.04 12.90 18.80
N ASP A 157 -2.01 14.13 18.26
CA ASP A 157 -1.12 15.19 18.73
C ASP A 157 -1.85 16.05 19.78
N HIS A 158 -1.23 16.38 20.91
CA HIS A 158 -1.80 17.21 21.95
C HIS A 158 -1.39 18.67 21.75
N TYR A 159 -2.34 19.53 21.38
CA TYR A 159 -2.10 20.96 21.21
C TYR A 159 -2.46 21.70 22.50
N THR A 160 -1.43 22.11 23.22
CA THR A 160 -1.47 23.05 24.34
C THR A 160 -0.93 24.41 23.89
N PRO A 161 -1.10 25.50 24.66
CA PRO A 161 -0.48 26.78 24.35
C PRO A 161 1.04 26.69 24.15
N GLU A 162 1.73 25.86 24.97
CA GLU A 162 3.18 25.64 24.87
C GLU A 162 3.55 24.97 23.56
N PHE A 163 2.83 23.90 23.17
CA PHE A 163 3.08 23.18 21.93
C PHE A 163 2.81 24.04 20.70
N ILE A 164 1.77 24.90 20.74
CA ILE A 164 1.47 25.86 19.67
C ILE A 164 2.61 26.88 19.54
N ASN A 165 3.10 27.39 20.66
CA ASN A 165 4.21 28.32 20.68
C ASN A 165 5.51 27.66 20.20
N GLU A 166 5.83 26.45 20.64
CA GLU A 166 7.01 25.71 20.17
C GLU A 166 6.96 25.49 18.65
N LYS A 167 5.79 25.13 18.14
CA LYS A 167 5.62 24.73 16.73
C LYS A 167 5.54 25.91 15.77
N TYR A 168 4.84 26.97 16.16
CA TYR A 168 4.52 28.12 15.30
C TYR A 168 5.15 29.44 15.78
N GLY A 169 5.59 29.52 17.02
CA GLY A 169 6.02 30.78 17.65
C GLY A 169 4.84 31.74 17.89
N LEU A 170 3.62 31.24 17.98
CA LEU A 170 2.37 31.97 18.11
C LEU A 170 1.62 31.57 19.37
N SER A 171 0.75 32.44 19.90
CA SER A 171 -0.27 32.06 20.88
C SER A 171 -1.47 31.40 20.21
N PRO A 172 -2.32 30.65 20.94
CA PRO A 172 -3.54 30.06 20.38
C PRO A 172 -4.42 31.07 19.65
N GLU A 173 -4.65 32.26 20.21
CA GLU A 173 -5.46 33.30 19.57
C GLU A 173 -4.86 33.78 18.24
N GLN A 174 -3.52 33.76 18.09
CA GLN A 174 -2.85 34.16 16.86
C GLN A 174 -3.02 33.18 15.70
N ILE A 175 -3.56 31.99 15.95
CA ILE A 175 -3.93 31.03 14.87
C ILE A 175 -5.01 31.64 13.99
N ILE A 176 -5.96 32.38 14.57
CA ILE A 176 -7.01 33.11 13.83
C ILE A 176 -6.36 34.19 12.93
N ASP A 177 -5.43 34.96 13.49
CA ASP A 177 -4.70 35.99 12.77
C ASP A 177 -3.86 35.39 11.62
N MET A 178 -3.23 34.26 11.85
CA MET A 178 -2.47 33.54 10.83
C MET A 178 -3.38 33.16 9.66
N LYS A 179 -4.58 32.62 9.94
CA LYS A 179 -5.56 32.28 8.91
C LYS A 179 -6.15 33.52 8.22
N GLY A 180 -6.32 34.61 8.97
CA GLY A 180 -6.68 35.92 8.39
C GLY A 180 -5.73 36.37 7.29
N LEU A 181 -4.39 36.23 7.53
CA LEU A 181 -3.38 36.62 6.56
C LEU A 181 -3.22 35.64 5.40
N MET A 182 -3.16 34.32 5.67
CA MET A 182 -2.85 33.30 4.66
C MET A 182 -4.08 32.70 3.98
N GLY A 183 -5.28 32.86 4.55
CA GLY A 183 -6.48 32.18 4.15
C GLY A 183 -6.47 30.69 4.48
N ASP A 184 -7.55 30.00 4.06
CA ASP A 184 -7.64 28.55 4.12
C ASP A 184 -8.25 27.97 2.84
N LYS A 185 -7.48 27.14 2.14
CA LYS A 185 -7.94 26.53 0.89
C LYS A 185 -8.98 25.43 1.09
N SER A 186 -8.98 24.76 2.25
CA SER A 186 -9.93 23.69 2.55
C SER A 186 -11.33 24.26 2.76
N ASP A 187 -11.43 25.45 3.34
CA ASP A 187 -12.68 26.15 3.60
C ASP A 187 -12.98 27.28 2.63
N ASN A 188 -12.15 27.40 1.60
CA ASN A 188 -12.25 28.45 0.60
C ASN A 188 -12.23 29.88 1.21
N ILE A 189 -11.44 30.05 2.28
CA ILE A 189 -11.20 31.35 2.93
C ILE A 189 -10.07 32.06 2.16
N PRO A 190 -10.31 33.28 1.63
CA PRO A 190 -9.42 33.87 0.62
C PRO A 190 -8.01 34.21 1.13
N GLY A 191 -7.88 34.85 2.29
CA GLY A 191 -6.60 35.39 2.77
C GLY A 191 -6.02 36.43 1.83
N ILE A 192 -4.78 36.87 2.08
CA ILE A 192 -4.06 37.77 1.17
C ILE A 192 -3.31 36.98 0.12
N ALA A 193 -3.57 37.25 -1.16
CA ALA A 193 -2.96 36.56 -2.29
C ALA A 193 -1.42 36.60 -2.24
N GLY A 194 -0.79 35.43 -2.17
CA GLY A 194 0.67 35.28 -2.14
C GLY A 194 1.32 35.45 -0.75
N ILE A 195 0.53 35.49 0.32
CA ILE A 195 0.98 35.33 1.70
C ILE A 195 0.70 33.88 2.11
N GLY A 196 1.74 33.16 2.48
CA GLY A 196 1.65 31.80 3.01
C GLY A 196 2.05 31.76 4.49
N GLU A 197 1.92 30.57 5.09
CA GLU A 197 2.15 30.30 6.52
C GLU A 197 3.43 30.95 7.07
N LYS A 198 4.58 30.73 6.43
CA LYS A 198 5.87 31.29 6.89
C LYS A 198 5.88 32.81 6.93
N THR A 199 5.23 33.47 5.97
CA THR A 199 5.16 34.93 5.92
C THR A 199 4.18 35.46 6.97
N ALA A 200 3.04 34.80 7.14
CA ALA A 200 2.06 35.14 8.16
C ALA A 200 2.66 35.03 9.58
N ILE A 201 3.33 33.91 9.87
CA ILE A 201 4.01 33.70 11.17
C ILE A 201 5.05 34.80 11.42
N LYS A 202 5.88 35.16 10.44
CA LYS A 202 6.87 36.21 10.60
C LYS A 202 6.24 37.56 10.90
N LEU A 203 5.14 37.92 10.23
CA LEU A 203 4.43 39.16 10.46
C LEU A 203 3.78 39.18 11.85
N LEU A 204 3.18 38.08 12.27
CA LEU A 204 2.52 37.98 13.58
C LEU A 204 3.51 37.93 14.76
N ALA A 205 4.70 37.38 14.54
CA ALA A 205 5.77 37.45 15.55
C ALA A 205 6.14 38.89 15.88
N GLU A 206 6.11 39.82 14.89
CA GLU A 206 6.46 41.22 15.02
C GLU A 206 5.26 42.10 15.44
N TYR A 207 4.13 41.95 14.71
CA TYR A 207 2.97 42.85 14.87
C TYR A 207 1.83 42.30 15.69
N LYS A 208 1.85 41.03 16.06
CA LYS A 208 0.92 40.29 16.93
C LYS A 208 -0.45 39.99 16.35
N THR A 209 -1.15 40.92 15.72
CA THR A 209 -2.49 40.72 15.14
C THR A 209 -2.55 41.17 13.68
N VAL A 210 -3.55 40.70 12.94
CA VAL A 210 -3.81 41.12 11.55
C VAL A 210 -3.98 42.61 11.45
N GLU A 211 -4.77 43.21 12.38
CA GLU A 211 -5.03 44.65 12.40
C GLU A 211 -3.73 45.43 12.52
N ASN A 212 -2.86 45.04 13.45
CA ASN A 212 -1.58 45.70 13.64
C ASN A 212 -0.64 45.52 12.41
N VAL A 213 -0.68 44.37 11.75
CA VAL A 213 0.06 44.18 10.49
C VAL A 213 -0.47 45.17 9.44
N LEU A 214 -1.76 45.30 9.29
CA LEU A 214 -2.39 46.17 8.30
C LEU A 214 -2.22 47.67 8.62
N ASP A 215 -2.16 48.03 9.87
CA ASP A 215 -1.93 49.44 10.29
C ASP A 215 -0.46 49.84 10.18
N ASN A 216 0.47 48.90 10.10
CA ASN A 216 1.90 49.12 10.02
C ASN A 216 2.52 48.74 8.64
N ILE A 217 1.70 48.68 7.58
CA ILE A 217 2.17 48.29 6.22
C ILE A 217 3.39 49.12 5.79
N ASP A 218 3.42 50.40 6.08
CA ASP A 218 4.54 51.31 5.73
C ASP A 218 5.86 50.96 6.40
N ASN A 219 5.83 50.27 7.53
CA ASN A 219 7.00 49.86 8.28
C ASN A 219 7.53 48.46 7.86
N ILE A 220 6.75 47.70 7.12
CA ILE A 220 7.10 46.34 6.69
C ILE A 220 8.11 46.38 5.54
N SER A 221 9.11 45.55 5.55
CA SER A 221 10.13 45.49 4.47
C SER A 221 9.63 44.71 3.23
N GLY A 222 9.91 45.24 2.06
CA GLY A 222 9.65 44.59 0.76
C GLY A 222 8.44 45.19 0.02
N LYS A 223 8.71 45.86 -1.14
CA LYS A 223 7.70 46.57 -1.93
C LYS A 223 6.51 45.72 -2.31
N LYS A 224 6.74 44.48 -2.85
CA LYS A 224 5.66 43.53 -3.24
C LYS A 224 4.82 43.06 -2.06
N LEU A 225 5.43 42.93 -0.87
CA LEU A 225 4.68 42.52 0.31
C LEU A 225 3.75 43.65 0.80
N LYS A 226 4.24 44.91 0.80
CA LYS A 226 3.41 46.05 1.13
C LYS A 226 2.22 46.21 0.18
N GLU A 227 2.45 46.08 -1.14
CA GLU A 227 1.42 46.16 -2.16
C GLU A 227 0.31 45.09 -1.89
N ARG A 228 0.71 43.81 -1.65
CA ARG A 228 -0.23 42.73 -1.36
C ARG A 228 -1.03 42.95 -0.09
N LEU A 229 -0.38 43.42 0.98
CA LEU A 229 -1.04 43.71 2.24
C LEU A 229 -2.07 44.85 2.10
N ALA A 230 -1.74 45.89 1.32
CA ALA A 230 -2.64 47.00 1.06
C ALA A 230 -3.84 46.61 0.20
N GLU A 231 -3.62 45.78 -0.85
CA GLU A 231 -4.66 45.28 -1.75
C GLU A 231 -5.57 44.26 -1.06
N GLY A 232 -5.01 43.40 -0.20
CA GLY A 232 -5.74 42.30 0.46
C GLY A 232 -6.29 42.63 1.84
N LYS A 233 -6.38 43.91 2.23
CA LYS A 233 -6.81 44.32 3.58
C LYS A 233 -8.20 43.82 3.95
N GLU A 234 -9.18 43.97 3.07
CA GLU A 234 -10.56 43.52 3.27
C GLU A 234 -10.64 42.00 3.33
N ASP A 235 -9.92 41.31 2.45
CA ASP A 235 -9.86 39.84 2.43
C ASP A 235 -9.25 39.27 3.72
N ALA A 236 -8.25 39.95 4.28
CA ALA A 236 -7.63 39.48 5.52
C ALA A 236 -8.58 39.60 6.73
N LEU A 237 -9.30 40.69 6.82
CA LEU A 237 -10.28 40.91 7.91
C LEU A 237 -11.46 39.96 7.78
N LEU A 238 -12.00 39.79 6.58
CA LEU A 238 -13.04 38.80 6.28
C LEU A 238 -12.56 37.38 6.60
N SER A 239 -11.34 37.04 6.23
CA SER A 239 -10.77 35.72 6.50
C SER A 239 -10.58 35.47 7.98
N LYS A 240 -10.17 36.46 8.75
CA LYS A 240 -10.11 36.38 10.22
C LYS A 240 -11.49 36.16 10.82
N GLU A 241 -12.51 36.89 10.36
CA GLU A 241 -13.90 36.71 10.81
C GLU A 241 -14.40 35.29 10.53
N LEU A 242 -14.22 34.78 9.32
CA LEU A 242 -14.62 33.44 8.90
C LEU A 242 -13.90 32.31 9.66
N ALA A 243 -12.61 32.49 9.98
CA ALA A 243 -11.81 31.52 10.71
C ALA A 243 -12.05 31.55 12.24
N THR A 244 -12.72 32.59 12.75
CA THR A 244 -12.98 32.71 14.20
C THR A 244 -14.13 31.80 14.60
N ILE A 245 -13.88 30.97 15.63
CA ILE A 245 -14.91 30.11 16.25
C ILE A 245 -15.77 30.97 17.16
N PHE A 246 -17.07 30.91 16.95
CA PHE A 246 -18.05 31.58 17.77
C PHE A 246 -18.30 30.79 19.06
N THR A 247 -18.09 31.40 20.22
CA THR A 247 -18.11 30.73 21.54
C THR A 247 -19.31 31.08 22.41
N GLU A 248 -20.36 31.68 21.84
CA GLU A 248 -21.58 32.09 22.54
C GLU A 248 -22.84 31.50 21.88
N VAL A 249 -22.72 30.24 21.32
CA VAL A 249 -23.87 29.52 20.79
C VAL A 249 -24.90 29.28 21.90
N PRO A 250 -26.20 29.49 21.63
CA PRO A 250 -27.25 29.13 22.58
C PRO A 250 -27.34 27.60 22.71
N VAL A 251 -26.53 27.03 23.62
CA VAL A 251 -26.43 25.57 23.81
C VAL A 251 -27.67 25.03 24.51
N GLU A 252 -28.10 23.83 24.11
CA GLU A 252 -29.33 23.19 24.58
C GLU A 252 -29.16 22.50 25.94
N ASN A 253 -27.98 21.93 26.23
CA ASN A 253 -27.72 21.12 27.42
C ASN A 253 -26.87 21.88 28.42
N LYS A 254 -27.16 21.75 29.74
CA LYS A 254 -26.30 22.22 30.82
C LYS A 254 -25.14 21.22 31.02
N LEU A 255 -24.03 21.67 31.60
CA LEU A 255 -22.87 20.81 31.85
C LEU A 255 -23.21 19.58 32.71
N GLU A 256 -24.11 19.76 33.68
CA GLU A 256 -24.55 18.67 34.57
C GLU A 256 -25.32 17.58 33.81
N ASP A 257 -25.97 17.93 32.69
CA ASP A 257 -26.73 17.00 31.88
C ASP A 257 -25.84 16.15 30.95
N LEU A 258 -24.52 16.44 30.84
CA LEU A 258 -23.55 15.77 30.00
C LEU A 258 -22.87 14.58 30.67
N THR A 259 -23.31 14.18 31.85
CA THR A 259 -22.92 12.87 32.41
C THR A 259 -23.50 11.75 31.55
N PHE A 260 -22.76 10.70 31.37
CA PHE A 260 -23.17 9.59 30.51
C PHE A 260 -23.04 8.25 31.23
N SER A 261 -23.86 7.29 30.80
CA SER A 261 -23.83 5.92 31.29
C SER A 261 -24.26 5.01 30.17
N GLU A 262 -23.44 4.00 29.86
CA GLU A 262 -23.73 3.08 28.76
C GLU A 262 -24.99 2.26 29.02
N ASN A 263 -25.78 2.07 27.98
CA ASN A 263 -26.87 1.12 27.93
C ASN A 263 -26.39 -0.14 27.20
N ARG A 264 -25.95 -1.14 27.95
CA ARG A 264 -25.36 -2.36 27.45
C ARG A 264 -26.28 -3.15 26.53
N SER A 265 -27.57 -3.17 26.80
CA SER A 265 -28.55 -3.87 25.95
C SER A 265 -28.67 -3.22 24.58
N LYS A 266 -28.78 -1.87 24.54
CA LYS A 266 -28.79 -1.12 23.25
C LYS A 266 -27.48 -1.25 22.50
N LYS A 267 -26.35 -1.25 23.21
CA LYS A 267 -25.01 -1.42 22.65
C LYS A 267 -24.87 -2.80 21.98
N LYS A 268 -25.32 -3.86 22.64
CA LYS A 268 -25.34 -5.22 22.10
C LYS A 268 -26.22 -5.32 20.85
N GLU A 269 -27.45 -4.82 20.90
CA GLU A 269 -28.38 -4.82 19.78
C GLU A 269 -27.79 -4.08 18.55
N LEU A 270 -27.16 -2.92 18.76
CA LEU A 270 -26.52 -2.17 17.70
C LEU A 270 -25.32 -2.94 17.10
N PHE A 271 -24.48 -3.55 17.93
CA PHE A 271 -23.33 -4.31 17.45
C PHE A 271 -23.74 -5.60 16.74
N GLU A 272 -24.82 -6.25 17.15
CA GLU A 272 -25.41 -7.37 16.42
C GLU A 272 -25.93 -6.93 15.03
N LYS A 273 -26.67 -5.82 14.98
CA LYS A 273 -27.18 -5.21 13.74
C LYS A 273 -26.05 -4.83 12.75
N LEU A 274 -24.95 -4.32 13.26
CA LEU A 274 -23.79 -3.91 12.46
C LEU A 274 -22.77 -5.05 12.22
N GLU A 275 -22.99 -6.22 12.82
CA GLU A 275 -22.10 -7.39 12.78
C GLU A 275 -20.68 -7.11 13.35
N PHE A 276 -20.62 -6.32 14.41
CA PHE A 276 -19.36 -5.95 15.10
C PHE A 276 -18.91 -7.06 16.05
N VAL A 277 -18.43 -8.16 15.49
CA VAL A 277 -18.11 -9.41 16.21
C VAL A 277 -17.10 -9.17 17.33
N SER A 278 -16.07 -8.36 17.11
CA SER A 278 -15.04 -8.04 18.12
C SER A 278 -15.61 -7.30 19.34
N PHE A 279 -16.48 -6.31 19.08
CA PHE A 279 -17.14 -5.57 20.16
C PHE A 279 -18.17 -6.43 20.92
N LEU A 280 -18.86 -7.33 20.22
CA LEU A 280 -19.76 -8.29 20.85
C LEU A 280 -19.01 -9.26 21.75
N LYS A 281 -17.83 -9.73 21.33
CA LYS A 281 -16.96 -10.59 22.13
C LYS A 281 -16.48 -9.84 23.38
N LYS A 282 -16.00 -8.60 23.24
CA LYS A 282 -15.60 -7.74 24.37
C LYS A 282 -16.76 -7.47 25.35
N LEU A 283 -17.98 -7.29 24.84
CA LEU A 283 -19.18 -7.17 25.69
C LEU A 283 -19.49 -8.48 26.44
N ALA A 284 -19.37 -9.64 25.79
CA ALA A 284 -19.65 -10.94 26.42
C ALA A 284 -18.59 -11.29 27.48
N GLU A 285 -17.34 -10.98 27.26
CA GLU A 285 -16.24 -11.15 28.22
C GLU A 285 -16.46 -10.33 29.49
N ASN A 286 -17.09 -9.16 29.37
CA ASN A 286 -17.49 -8.34 30.52
C ASN A 286 -18.79 -8.81 31.21
N ASP A 287 -19.54 -9.78 30.66
CA ASP A 287 -20.70 -10.40 31.33
C ASP A 287 -20.28 -11.47 32.36
N ASP A 288 -19.10 -12.08 32.19
CA ASP A 288 -18.54 -13.04 33.15
C ASP A 288 -17.83 -12.39 34.34
N VAL A 289 -17.72 -11.06 34.38
CA VAL A 289 -16.99 -10.29 35.44
C VAL A 289 -17.83 -10.00 36.68
N ASP A 290 -19.09 -10.40 36.78
CA ASP A 290 -19.86 -10.34 38.03
C ASP A 290 -19.64 -11.54 38.98
N VAL A 291 -18.84 -12.52 38.58
CA VAL A 291 -18.34 -13.60 39.45
C VAL A 291 -16.87 -13.88 39.07
N ASP A 292 -15.97 -13.42 39.92
CA ASP A 292 -14.53 -13.57 39.89
C ASP A 292 -13.79 -12.63 38.90
N GLY A 293 -13.17 -11.60 39.48
CA GLY A 293 -12.22 -10.73 38.81
C GLY A 293 -11.08 -11.51 38.14
N LYS A 294 -11.25 -11.82 36.88
CA LYS A 294 -10.13 -12.07 35.98
C LYS A 294 -9.61 -10.70 35.52
N GLU A 295 -8.75 -10.11 36.34
CA GLU A 295 -7.71 -9.21 35.83
C GLU A 295 -7.14 -9.85 34.55
N GLU A 296 -7.09 -9.12 33.41
CA GLU A 296 -6.16 -9.54 32.34
C GLU A 296 -4.82 -9.75 33.02
N LYS A 297 -4.39 -11.01 33.13
CA LYS A 297 -3.09 -11.32 33.69
C LYS A 297 -2.07 -10.58 32.85
N GLU A 298 -1.40 -9.61 33.45
CA GLU A 298 -0.23 -9.00 32.81
C GLU A 298 0.69 -10.13 32.34
N LEU A 299 1.04 -10.10 31.05
CA LEU A 299 1.96 -11.09 30.47
C LEU A 299 3.28 -11.00 31.20
N GLU A 300 3.74 -12.10 31.76
CA GLU A 300 5.04 -12.16 32.42
C GLU A 300 6.16 -12.10 31.36
N ILE A 301 6.99 -11.06 31.42
CA ILE A 301 8.10 -10.88 30.48
C ILE A 301 9.38 -11.42 31.11
N ILE A 302 9.94 -12.43 30.47
CA ILE A 302 11.13 -13.18 30.92
C ILE A 302 12.32 -12.88 30.00
N ASN A 303 13.40 -12.35 30.54
CA ASN A 303 14.66 -12.25 29.80
C ASN A 303 15.28 -13.65 29.69
N ALA A 304 15.36 -14.17 28.50
CA ALA A 304 15.83 -15.52 28.21
C ALA A 304 17.27 -15.54 27.68
N ASP A 305 18.01 -16.58 28.01
CA ASP A 305 19.40 -16.82 27.60
C ASP A 305 19.59 -18.15 26.87
N GLU A 306 20.81 -18.48 26.53
CA GLU A 306 21.20 -19.73 25.83
C GLU A 306 20.91 -21.01 26.64
N LYS A 307 20.60 -20.88 27.95
CA LYS A 307 20.31 -22.01 28.86
C LYS A 307 18.85 -22.15 29.22
N THR A 308 18.03 -21.15 28.84
CA THR A 308 16.60 -21.14 29.15
C THR A 308 15.91 -22.37 28.56
N GLU A 309 15.36 -23.22 29.42
CA GLU A 309 14.61 -24.40 29.02
C GLU A 309 13.20 -23.99 28.63
N LEU A 310 12.81 -24.25 27.39
CA LEU A 310 11.52 -23.87 26.84
C LEU A 310 10.95 -24.97 25.94
N SER A 311 9.70 -25.34 26.18
CA SER A 311 8.89 -26.14 25.25
C SER A 311 8.17 -25.21 24.29
N PHE A 312 8.21 -25.50 23.00
CA PHE A 312 7.61 -24.67 21.97
C PHE A 312 6.24 -25.16 21.47
N GLU A 313 5.66 -26.18 22.10
CA GLU A 313 4.29 -26.59 21.79
C GLU A 313 3.31 -25.47 22.13
N ASN A 314 2.38 -25.16 21.22
CA ASN A 314 1.43 -24.04 21.36
C ASN A 314 2.13 -22.70 21.68
N SER A 315 3.10 -22.34 20.89
CA SER A 315 3.83 -21.08 21.00
C SER A 315 3.74 -20.26 19.72
N SER A 316 4.04 -18.98 19.80
CA SER A 316 4.31 -18.13 18.65
C SER A 316 5.68 -17.48 18.76
N LEU A 317 6.25 -17.14 17.61
CA LEU A 317 7.62 -16.61 17.48
C LEU A 317 7.62 -15.36 16.60
N HIS A 318 8.35 -14.33 17.04
CA HIS A 318 8.62 -13.13 16.23
C HIS A 318 10.09 -12.73 16.31
N ILE A 319 10.68 -12.43 15.15
CA ILE A 319 12.02 -11.83 15.06
C ILE A 319 11.86 -10.35 14.71
N GLU A 320 12.26 -9.48 15.62
CA GLU A 320 12.21 -8.04 15.46
C GLU A 320 13.51 -7.54 14.87
N CYS A 321 13.43 -6.81 13.74
CA CYS A 321 14.57 -6.18 13.08
C CYS A 321 14.45 -4.66 13.17
N PHE A 322 15.58 -3.96 13.26
CA PHE A 322 15.58 -2.50 13.33
C PHE A 322 15.00 -1.83 12.08
N THR A 323 15.10 -2.46 10.90
CA THR A 323 14.52 -1.98 9.65
C THR A 323 13.82 -3.12 8.90
N GLU A 324 12.92 -2.77 7.97
CA GLU A 324 12.27 -3.75 7.09
C GLU A 324 13.25 -4.50 6.16
N ASP A 325 14.42 -3.92 5.89
CA ASP A 325 15.47 -4.55 5.11
C ASP A 325 16.30 -5.51 5.99
N TYR A 326 15.71 -6.66 6.31
CA TYR A 326 16.32 -7.67 7.18
C TYR A 326 17.61 -8.31 6.60
N HIS A 327 17.94 -8.08 5.32
CA HIS A 327 19.22 -8.49 4.76
C HIS A 327 20.40 -7.73 5.40
N ASN A 328 20.18 -6.44 5.65
CA ASN A 328 21.19 -5.50 6.15
C ASN A 328 20.87 -4.95 7.55
N SER A 329 19.77 -5.39 8.15
CA SER A 329 19.32 -4.92 9.46
C SER A 329 19.85 -5.78 10.59
N ASP A 330 20.13 -5.15 11.73
CA ASP A 330 20.36 -5.86 12.98
C ASP A 330 19.04 -6.44 13.50
N VAL A 331 19.12 -7.63 14.10
CA VAL A 331 18.05 -8.20 14.91
C VAL A 331 18.05 -7.47 16.26
N VAL A 332 16.93 -6.87 16.60
CA VAL A 332 16.79 -6.13 17.85
C VAL A 332 16.58 -7.09 19.01
N ASN A 333 15.54 -7.91 18.90
CA ASN A 333 15.21 -8.98 19.84
C ASN A 333 14.41 -10.08 19.13
N ILE A 334 14.32 -11.23 19.78
CA ILE A 334 13.47 -12.35 19.39
C ILE A 334 12.53 -12.64 20.55
N ALA A 335 11.22 -12.64 20.26
CA ALA A 335 10.19 -12.86 21.26
C ALA A 335 9.44 -14.17 21.00
N VAL A 336 9.18 -14.92 22.07
CA VAL A 336 8.39 -16.16 22.05
C VAL A 336 7.29 -16.06 23.08
N TYR A 337 6.02 -16.24 22.65
CA TYR A 337 4.88 -16.37 23.55
C TYR A 337 4.60 -17.85 23.85
N LYS A 338 4.43 -18.17 25.11
CA LYS A 338 4.11 -19.52 25.58
C LYS A 338 3.46 -19.48 26.97
N ASP A 339 2.27 -20.06 27.09
CA ASP A 339 1.56 -20.25 28.36
C ASP A 339 1.50 -18.97 29.23
N GLU A 340 1.00 -17.88 28.66
CA GLU A 340 0.89 -16.52 29.25
C GLU A 340 2.24 -15.86 29.60
N ASN A 341 3.38 -16.46 29.20
CA ASN A 341 4.71 -15.88 29.35
C ASN A 341 5.26 -15.42 28.01
N VAL A 342 6.08 -14.38 28.05
CA VAL A 342 6.83 -13.89 26.89
C VAL A 342 8.31 -13.95 27.18
N TYR A 343 9.03 -14.75 26.42
CA TYR A 343 10.47 -14.92 26.51
C TYR A 343 11.14 -14.01 25.49
N ILE A 344 12.02 -13.12 25.96
CA ILE A 344 12.77 -12.18 25.10
C ILE A 344 14.23 -12.61 25.06
N PHE A 345 14.72 -12.89 23.85
CA PHE A 345 16.10 -13.28 23.57
C PHE A 345 16.83 -12.18 22.79
N SER A 346 18.16 -12.10 22.99
CA SER A 346 19.06 -11.54 21.97
C SER A 346 19.22 -12.52 20.79
N GLU A 347 19.74 -12.07 19.64
CA GLU A 347 19.98 -12.93 18.48
C GLU A 347 20.90 -14.10 18.86
N ASP A 348 22.04 -13.83 19.50
CA ASP A 348 23.02 -14.85 19.88
C ASP A 348 22.40 -15.86 20.85
N ASN A 349 21.80 -15.40 21.94
CA ASN A 349 21.17 -16.28 22.95
C ASN A 349 20.11 -17.20 22.34
N PHE A 350 19.32 -16.70 21.38
CA PHE A 350 18.28 -17.47 20.72
C PHE A 350 18.89 -18.60 19.87
N PHE A 351 19.82 -18.27 18.99
CA PHE A 351 20.39 -19.25 18.05
C PHE A 351 21.44 -20.17 18.70
N GLU A 352 22.02 -19.81 19.84
CA GLU A 352 22.88 -20.70 20.63
C GLU A 352 22.10 -21.65 21.55
N ASN A 353 20.84 -21.34 21.86
CA ASN A 353 20.00 -22.16 22.71
C ASN A 353 19.64 -23.50 22.03
N LYS A 354 19.98 -24.60 22.66
CA LYS A 354 19.77 -25.97 22.15
C LYS A 354 18.28 -26.33 21.98
N PHE A 355 17.41 -25.81 22.86
CA PHE A 355 15.96 -26.07 22.79
C PHE A 355 15.35 -25.37 21.57
N VAL A 356 15.78 -24.13 21.29
CA VAL A 356 15.41 -23.38 20.07
C VAL A 356 15.86 -24.13 18.82
N ARG A 357 17.13 -24.54 18.74
CA ARG A 357 17.65 -25.29 17.58
C ARG A 357 16.85 -26.56 17.33
N ASN A 358 16.65 -27.35 18.37
CA ASN A 358 15.83 -28.57 18.29
C ASN A 358 14.39 -28.27 17.81
N TYR A 359 13.80 -27.17 18.29
CA TYR A 359 12.47 -26.77 17.83
C TYR A 359 12.46 -26.35 16.36
N LEU A 360 13.38 -25.51 15.93
CA LEU A 360 13.43 -25.04 14.54
C LEU A 360 13.67 -26.21 13.56
N GLU A 361 14.41 -27.23 13.94
CA GLU A 361 14.72 -28.43 13.15
C GLU A 361 13.70 -29.57 13.33
N SER A 362 12.70 -29.43 14.22
CA SER A 362 11.68 -30.45 14.48
C SER A 362 10.46 -30.31 13.59
N ASP A 363 9.61 -31.34 13.58
CA ASP A 363 8.29 -31.33 12.90
C ASP A 363 7.20 -30.53 13.68
N ALA A 364 7.52 -29.96 14.84
CA ALA A 364 6.58 -29.13 15.60
C ALA A 364 6.11 -27.90 14.79
N GLU A 365 4.86 -27.50 14.99
CA GLU A 365 4.33 -26.33 14.31
C GLU A 365 4.96 -25.03 14.78
N LYS A 366 5.27 -24.13 13.85
CA LYS A 366 5.81 -22.80 14.08
C LYS A 366 4.77 -21.76 13.71
N VAL A 367 4.27 -21.00 14.67
CA VAL A 367 3.33 -19.88 14.43
C VAL A 367 4.12 -18.57 14.40
N VAL A 368 4.12 -17.91 13.26
CA VAL A 368 5.04 -16.80 12.99
C VAL A 368 4.37 -15.66 12.20
N TYR A 369 5.04 -14.52 12.20
CA TYR A 369 4.79 -13.43 11.26
C TYR A 369 6.03 -13.25 10.38
N ASP A 370 5.86 -13.36 9.04
CA ASP A 370 6.92 -13.30 8.02
C ASP A 370 7.95 -14.45 8.13
N TYR A 371 7.49 -15.65 7.82
CA TYR A 371 8.31 -16.87 7.80
C TYR A 371 9.56 -16.75 6.93
N LYS A 372 9.47 -16.07 5.79
CA LYS A 372 10.59 -15.85 4.87
C LYS A 372 11.74 -15.09 5.57
N LYS A 373 11.40 -14.01 6.29
CA LYS A 373 12.36 -13.25 7.12
C LYS A 373 13.03 -14.16 8.18
N ILE A 374 12.23 -14.92 8.89
CA ILE A 374 12.72 -15.83 9.95
C ILE A 374 13.65 -16.89 9.36
N SER A 375 13.28 -17.49 8.23
CA SER A 375 14.09 -18.51 7.54
C SER A 375 15.41 -17.93 7.03
N TYR A 376 15.42 -16.71 6.49
CA TYR A 376 16.64 -16.00 6.08
C TYR A 376 17.58 -15.76 7.26
N ILE A 377 17.06 -15.24 8.38
CA ILE A 377 17.86 -14.95 9.58
C ILE A 377 18.38 -16.24 10.20
N ALA A 378 17.59 -17.32 10.26
CA ALA A 378 18.01 -18.62 10.73
C ALA A 378 19.20 -19.18 9.91
N LYS A 379 19.15 -19.05 8.57
CA LYS A 379 20.27 -19.42 7.69
C LYS A 379 21.54 -18.60 7.97
N ARG A 380 21.38 -17.29 8.20
CA ARG A 380 22.49 -16.41 8.60
C ARG A 380 23.18 -16.90 9.88
N ASN A 381 22.42 -17.51 10.78
CA ASN A 381 22.87 -18.06 12.07
C ASN A 381 23.17 -19.57 12.03
N GLY A 382 23.37 -20.15 10.83
CA GLY A 382 23.83 -21.52 10.65
C GLY A 382 22.77 -22.62 10.79
N ILE A 383 21.48 -22.26 10.77
CA ILE A 383 20.38 -23.22 10.63
C ILE A 383 20.05 -23.34 9.16
N SER A 384 20.35 -24.51 8.59
CA SER A 384 20.21 -24.72 7.13
C SER A 384 18.78 -24.60 6.65
N ASP A 385 17.81 -25.05 7.46
CA ASP A 385 16.40 -25.02 7.14
C ASP A 385 15.53 -25.08 8.40
N ILE A 386 14.33 -24.53 8.35
CA ILE A 386 13.31 -24.64 9.38
C ILE A 386 12.37 -25.78 8.96
N ALA A 387 12.37 -26.85 9.75
CA ALA A 387 11.55 -28.04 9.47
C ALA A 387 10.12 -27.91 10.00
N GLY A 388 9.25 -28.84 9.57
CA GLY A 388 7.88 -28.99 10.07
C GLY A 388 6.86 -28.01 9.47
N ASN A 389 5.71 -27.99 10.13
CA ASN A 389 4.59 -27.14 9.71
C ASN A 389 4.80 -25.69 10.16
N VAL A 390 4.56 -24.74 9.27
CA VAL A 390 4.62 -23.32 9.58
C VAL A 390 3.24 -22.70 9.37
N PHE A 391 2.79 -21.91 10.35
CA PHE A 391 1.66 -21.02 10.20
C PHE A 391 2.15 -19.56 10.21
N ASP A 392 2.13 -18.95 9.03
CA ASP A 392 2.52 -17.54 8.84
C ASP A 392 1.27 -16.66 8.75
N VAL A 393 1.05 -15.84 9.79
CA VAL A 393 -0.14 -14.97 9.87
C VAL A 393 -0.14 -13.87 8.82
N LYS A 394 1.03 -13.46 8.29
CA LYS A 394 1.14 -12.47 7.23
C LYS A 394 0.65 -13.02 5.89
N ILE A 395 1.08 -14.24 5.54
CA ILE A 395 0.64 -14.94 4.33
C ILE A 395 -0.86 -15.27 4.41
N ALA A 396 -1.32 -15.73 5.58
CA ALA A 396 -2.74 -16.02 5.81
C ALA A 396 -3.61 -14.76 5.62
N ALA A 397 -3.21 -13.63 6.21
CA ALA A 397 -3.92 -12.36 6.05
C ALA A 397 -3.98 -11.91 4.59
N TYR A 398 -2.87 -12.02 3.86
CA TYR A 398 -2.81 -11.67 2.45
C TYR A 398 -3.77 -12.52 1.60
N LEU A 399 -3.86 -13.81 1.84
CA LEU A 399 -4.78 -14.68 1.09
C LEU A 399 -6.24 -14.38 1.40
N LEU A 400 -6.57 -14.11 2.67
CA LEU A 400 -7.91 -13.79 3.11
C LEU A 400 -8.40 -12.43 2.60
N ASP A 401 -7.50 -11.47 2.36
CA ASP A 401 -7.81 -10.20 1.71
C ASP A 401 -6.58 -9.56 1.07
N VAL A 402 -6.44 -9.75 -0.24
CA VAL A 402 -5.33 -9.21 -1.04
C VAL A 402 -5.31 -7.67 -1.15
N THR A 403 -6.32 -6.98 -0.66
CA THR A 403 -6.45 -5.51 -0.71
C THR A 403 -5.95 -4.85 0.58
N VAL A 404 -5.87 -5.59 1.67
CA VAL A 404 -5.45 -5.12 2.98
C VAL A 404 -3.93 -5.12 3.07
N LYS A 405 -3.40 -4.11 3.73
CA LYS A 405 -1.99 -4.05 4.07
C LYS A 405 -1.63 -5.13 5.08
N THR A 406 -0.47 -5.75 4.88
CA THR A 406 -0.01 -6.90 5.67
C THR A 406 0.95 -6.52 6.80
N GLU A 407 1.05 -5.25 7.20
CA GLU A 407 1.68 -4.83 8.44
C GLU A 407 0.90 -5.40 9.64
N LEU A 408 1.61 -5.88 10.66
CA LEU A 408 1.01 -6.69 11.73
C LEU A 408 -0.07 -5.91 12.51
N ASP A 409 0.13 -4.63 12.79
CA ASP A 409 -0.86 -3.76 13.45
C ASP A 409 -2.18 -3.71 12.66
N LYS A 410 -2.12 -3.71 11.33
CA LYS A 410 -3.30 -3.75 10.46
C LYS A 410 -3.96 -5.12 10.44
N ILE A 411 -3.18 -6.20 10.42
CA ILE A 411 -3.71 -7.57 10.49
C ILE A 411 -4.44 -7.79 11.82
N VAL A 412 -3.82 -7.42 12.94
CA VAL A 412 -4.40 -7.53 14.29
C VAL A 412 -5.71 -6.74 14.37
N PHE A 413 -5.68 -5.49 13.90
CA PHE A 413 -6.86 -4.65 13.89
C PHE A 413 -8.00 -5.26 13.05
N ASN A 414 -7.72 -5.67 11.81
CA ASN A 414 -8.75 -6.17 10.89
C ASN A 414 -9.30 -7.55 11.29
N THR A 415 -8.52 -8.36 11.99
CA THR A 415 -8.90 -9.75 12.33
C THR A 415 -9.38 -9.90 13.77
N LEU A 416 -8.69 -9.27 14.73
CA LEU A 416 -8.99 -9.37 16.16
C LEU A 416 -9.79 -8.18 16.70
N GLY A 417 -9.80 -7.05 15.99
CA GLY A 417 -10.35 -5.78 16.47
C GLY A 417 -9.51 -5.10 17.56
N ASN A 418 -8.34 -5.65 17.88
CA ASN A 418 -7.42 -5.11 18.86
C ASN A 418 -6.49 -4.07 18.25
N ILE A 419 -5.98 -3.15 19.07
CA ILE A 419 -5.03 -2.13 18.65
C ILE A 419 -3.68 -2.44 19.28
N ILE A 420 -2.67 -2.69 18.44
CA ILE A 420 -1.27 -2.69 18.85
C ILE A 420 -0.57 -1.49 18.19
N LYS A 421 0.50 -1.00 18.82
CA LYS A 421 1.29 0.09 18.24
C LYS A 421 1.94 -0.37 16.92
N SER A 422 1.99 0.53 15.95
CA SER A 422 2.74 0.29 14.70
C SER A 422 4.25 0.42 14.94
N GLU A 423 5.07 -0.18 14.08
CA GLU A 423 6.53 0.04 14.12
C GLU A 423 6.90 1.53 14.03
N GLU A 424 6.17 2.34 13.25
CA GLU A 424 6.42 3.77 13.11
C GLU A 424 6.20 4.51 14.45
N GLU A 425 5.24 4.07 15.27
CA GLU A 425 4.99 4.63 16.63
C GLU A 425 6.06 4.20 17.64
N ILE A 426 6.65 3.04 17.47
CA ILE A 426 7.69 2.50 18.37
C ILE A 426 9.06 3.08 18.02
N TYR A 427 9.44 3.06 16.75
CA TYR A 427 10.80 3.40 16.31
C TYR A 427 10.93 4.80 15.71
N GLY A 428 9.84 5.45 15.34
CA GLY A 428 9.85 6.67 14.54
C GLY A 428 10.04 6.39 13.04
N LYS A 429 10.04 7.47 12.21
CA LYS A 429 10.03 7.39 10.74
C LYS A 429 11.30 7.91 10.10
N GLY A 430 11.80 7.20 9.09
CA GLY A 430 12.92 7.61 8.25
C GLY A 430 14.17 7.94 9.09
N VAL A 431 14.74 9.12 8.91
CA VAL A 431 15.95 9.57 9.64
C VAL A 431 15.75 9.78 11.14
N LYS A 432 14.50 9.79 11.62
CA LYS A 432 14.15 9.89 13.04
C LYS A 432 13.97 8.52 13.70
N ARG A 433 14.20 7.43 12.98
CA ARG A 433 14.09 6.07 13.51
C ARG A 433 15.20 5.84 14.54
N THR A 434 14.82 5.44 15.76
CA THR A 434 15.74 5.17 16.87
C THR A 434 15.30 3.92 17.63
N LEU A 435 16.23 3.23 18.26
CA LEU A 435 15.92 2.11 19.15
C LEU A 435 15.24 2.65 20.41
N PRO A 436 14.06 2.15 20.78
CA PRO A 436 13.39 2.51 22.02
C PRO A 436 14.09 1.83 23.22
N THR A 437 13.79 2.29 24.44
CA THR A 437 14.24 1.61 25.64
C THR A 437 13.48 0.29 25.85
N ASN A 438 14.02 -0.61 26.66
CA ASN A 438 13.39 -1.90 26.94
C ASN A 438 12.02 -1.76 27.61
N GLU A 439 11.80 -0.69 28.39
CA GLU A 439 10.52 -0.40 29.03
C GLU A 439 9.40 -0.13 27.99
N ILE A 440 9.76 0.31 26.80
CA ILE A 440 8.82 0.52 25.67
C ILE A 440 8.79 -0.71 24.77
N LEU A 441 9.95 -1.28 24.46
CA LEU A 441 10.10 -2.35 23.48
C LEU A 441 9.52 -3.69 23.95
N TYR A 442 9.79 -4.08 25.20
CA TYR A 442 9.38 -5.40 25.67
C TYR A 442 7.86 -5.57 25.81
N PRO A 443 7.11 -4.60 26.36
CA PRO A 443 5.65 -4.66 26.32
C PRO A 443 5.09 -4.67 24.88
N TYR A 444 5.69 -3.94 23.95
CA TYR A 444 5.30 -3.99 22.54
C TYR A 444 5.52 -5.40 21.95
N LEU A 445 6.69 -5.99 22.14
CA LEU A 445 7.00 -7.34 21.66
C LEU A 445 6.10 -8.40 22.29
N ALA A 446 5.71 -8.21 23.55
CA ALA A 446 4.76 -9.09 24.23
C ALA A 446 3.38 -9.06 23.55
N GLN A 447 2.86 -7.87 23.23
CA GLN A 447 1.63 -7.71 22.48
C GLN A 447 1.74 -8.31 21.06
N VAL A 448 2.87 -8.10 20.37
CA VAL A 448 3.13 -8.65 19.04
C VAL A 448 3.03 -10.17 19.03
N VAL A 449 3.79 -10.87 19.88
CA VAL A 449 3.80 -12.36 19.84
C VAL A 449 2.50 -12.95 20.33
N LYS A 450 1.82 -12.33 21.33
CA LYS A 450 0.49 -12.74 21.75
C LYS A 450 -0.54 -12.61 20.62
N SER A 451 -0.50 -11.49 19.90
CA SER A 451 -1.39 -11.26 18.75
C SER A 451 -1.14 -12.27 17.62
N ILE A 452 0.12 -12.62 17.33
CA ILE A 452 0.45 -13.66 16.34
C ILE A 452 -0.16 -15.00 16.75
N PHE A 453 -0.11 -15.35 18.04
CA PHE A 453 -0.71 -16.56 18.57
C PHE A 453 -2.23 -16.56 18.39
N ASP A 454 -2.92 -15.47 18.76
CA ASP A 454 -4.37 -15.36 18.68
C ASP A 454 -4.90 -15.34 17.24
N LEU A 455 -4.17 -14.75 16.31
CA LEU A 455 -4.52 -14.69 14.88
C LEU A 455 -4.63 -16.06 14.23
N LYS A 456 -3.80 -17.03 14.64
CA LYS A 456 -3.73 -18.37 14.03
C LYS A 456 -5.08 -19.07 13.98
N GLU A 457 -5.80 -19.11 15.07
CA GLU A 457 -7.06 -19.85 15.16
C GLU A 457 -8.10 -19.30 14.19
N ILE A 458 -8.29 -17.98 14.20
CA ILE A 458 -9.27 -17.28 13.35
C ILE A 458 -8.90 -17.40 11.88
N GLN A 459 -7.65 -17.13 11.55
CA GLN A 459 -7.21 -17.19 10.16
C GLN A 459 -7.23 -18.61 9.61
N SER A 460 -6.82 -19.61 10.40
CA SER A 460 -6.86 -21.01 9.99
C SER A 460 -8.31 -21.50 9.73
N ALA A 461 -9.26 -21.07 10.56
CA ALA A 461 -10.68 -21.38 10.36
C ALA A 461 -11.20 -20.75 9.06
N ARG A 462 -10.92 -19.47 8.83
CA ARG A 462 -11.33 -18.75 7.61
C ARG A 462 -10.70 -19.32 6.33
N LEU A 463 -9.41 -19.67 6.34
CA LEU A 463 -8.76 -20.30 5.18
C LEU A 463 -9.44 -21.61 4.77
N LYS A 464 -9.91 -22.39 5.75
CA LYS A 464 -10.68 -23.62 5.49
C LYS A 464 -12.08 -23.32 4.95
N GLU A 465 -12.79 -22.38 5.57
CA GLU A 465 -14.14 -21.97 5.15
C GLU A 465 -14.15 -21.43 3.72
N GLU A 466 -13.11 -20.68 3.36
CA GLU A 466 -12.95 -20.08 2.04
C GLU A 466 -12.22 -20.99 1.03
N ASN A 467 -11.97 -22.28 1.36
CA ASN A 467 -11.29 -23.29 0.53
C ASN A 467 -9.87 -22.91 0.09
N MET A 468 -9.17 -22.06 0.84
CA MET A 468 -7.81 -21.61 0.54
C MET A 468 -6.72 -22.34 1.34
N ASP A 469 -7.07 -23.30 2.22
CA ASP A 469 -6.12 -24.03 3.07
C ASP A 469 -5.04 -24.76 2.25
N SER A 470 -5.44 -25.37 1.13
CA SER A 470 -4.50 -26.04 0.22
C SER A 470 -3.54 -25.08 -0.48
N LEU A 471 -4.04 -23.96 -0.98
CA LEU A 471 -3.23 -22.87 -1.56
C LEU A 471 -2.20 -22.35 -0.54
N TYR A 472 -2.67 -22.11 0.68
CA TYR A 472 -1.84 -21.65 1.78
C TYR A 472 -0.68 -22.60 2.10
N LYS A 473 -1.00 -23.87 2.39
CA LYS A 473 -0.03 -24.88 2.85
C LYS A 473 0.88 -25.39 1.75
N ASN A 474 0.30 -25.66 0.57
CA ASN A 474 1.01 -26.38 -0.49
C ASN A 474 1.74 -25.44 -1.47
N ILE A 475 1.36 -24.17 -1.53
CA ILE A 475 1.98 -23.19 -2.42
C ILE A 475 2.63 -22.07 -1.60
N GLU A 476 1.86 -21.24 -0.90
CA GLU A 476 2.40 -19.98 -0.39
C GLU A 476 3.45 -20.15 0.71
N VAL A 477 3.21 -21.01 1.70
CA VAL A 477 4.19 -21.26 2.77
C VAL A 477 5.46 -21.92 2.21
N LYS A 478 5.32 -22.87 1.27
CA LYS A 478 6.49 -23.50 0.62
C LYS A 478 7.29 -22.53 -0.23
N VAL A 479 6.60 -21.62 -0.96
CA VAL A 479 7.29 -20.55 -1.72
C VAL A 479 8.07 -19.63 -0.80
N ALA A 480 7.57 -19.28 0.38
CA ALA A 480 8.30 -18.45 1.33
C ALA A 480 9.65 -19.08 1.70
N ARG A 481 9.71 -20.41 1.89
CA ARG A 481 10.96 -21.17 2.10
C ARG A 481 11.91 -21.08 0.91
N VAL A 482 11.39 -21.26 -0.31
CA VAL A 482 12.19 -21.16 -1.55
C VAL A 482 12.74 -19.75 -1.70
N LEU A 483 11.92 -18.72 -1.51
CA LEU A 483 12.34 -17.33 -1.61
C LEU A 483 13.41 -16.97 -0.58
N ALA A 484 13.29 -17.45 0.67
CA ALA A 484 14.34 -17.25 1.69
C ALA A 484 15.70 -17.83 1.25
N ASN A 485 15.69 -18.98 0.57
CA ASN A 485 16.90 -19.57 0.00
C ASN A 485 17.46 -18.73 -1.16
N MET A 486 16.63 -18.31 -2.09
CA MET A 486 17.03 -17.47 -3.21
C MET A 486 17.63 -16.14 -2.74
N GLU A 487 16.98 -15.50 -1.77
CA GLU A 487 17.47 -14.27 -1.16
C GLU A 487 18.81 -14.44 -0.45
N TYR A 488 18.98 -15.56 0.28
CA TYR A 488 20.23 -15.87 0.97
C TYR A 488 21.37 -16.18 0.00
N GLU A 489 21.10 -16.95 -1.06
CA GLU A 489 22.10 -17.27 -2.08
C GLU A 489 22.54 -16.04 -2.86
N GLY A 490 21.62 -15.22 -3.34
CA GLY A 490 21.91 -14.08 -4.19
C GLY A 490 22.59 -14.45 -5.51
N ILE A 491 22.69 -13.52 -6.43
CA ILE A 491 23.31 -13.69 -7.74
C ILE A 491 24.63 -12.95 -7.84
N HIS A 492 25.65 -13.58 -8.47
CA HIS A 492 26.95 -12.95 -8.72
C HIS A 492 26.85 -11.85 -9.78
N VAL A 493 27.52 -10.73 -9.54
CA VAL A 493 27.49 -9.55 -10.41
C VAL A 493 28.90 -9.04 -10.66
N SER A 494 29.26 -8.87 -11.93
CA SER A 494 30.51 -8.23 -12.36
C SER A 494 30.41 -6.70 -12.15
N LYS A 495 31.00 -6.20 -11.08
CA LYS A 495 31.12 -4.77 -10.83
C LYS A 495 31.75 -4.04 -12.00
N LYS A 496 32.83 -4.62 -12.59
CA LYS A 496 33.52 -4.05 -13.73
C LYS A 496 32.61 -3.87 -14.94
N ALA A 497 31.78 -4.86 -15.26
CA ALA A 497 30.84 -4.75 -16.37
C ALA A 497 29.81 -3.61 -16.18
N LEU A 498 29.39 -3.37 -14.94
CA LEU A 498 28.51 -2.25 -14.62
C LEU A 498 29.23 -0.89 -14.69
N GLU A 499 30.48 -0.83 -14.25
CA GLU A 499 31.32 0.38 -14.32
C GLU A 499 31.59 0.73 -15.78
N ASP A 500 32.05 -0.22 -16.60
CA ASP A 500 32.31 -0.02 -18.04
C ASP A 500 31.04 0.47 -18.76
N MET A 501 29.90 -0.11 -18.46
CA MET A 501 28.60 0.32 -19.01
C MET A 501 28.22 1.72 -18.54
N SER A 502 28.44 2.04 -17.26
CA SER A 502 28.16 3.38 -16.73
C SER A 502 28.96 4.46 -17.45
N ASP A 503 30.24 4.18 -17.72
CA ASP A 503 31.12 5.11 -18.42
C ASP A 503 30.64 5.34 -19.87
N GLU A 504 30.27 4.26 -20.61
CA GLU A 504 29.67 4.37 -21.95
C GLU A 504 28.39 5.21 -21.95
N LEU A 505 27.50 4.96 -20.98
CA LEU A 505 26.25 5.70 -20.86
C LEU A 505 26.48 7.18 -20.48
N ASP A 506 27.42 7.47 -19.59
CA ASP A 506 27.75 8.84 -19.21
C ASP A 506 28.27 9.67 -20.40
N GLU A 507 29.10 9.09 -21.28
CA GLU A 507 29.57 9.74 -22.50
C GLU A 507 28.41 10.06 -23.43
N ARG A 508 27.52 9.09 -23.70
CA ARG A 508 26.33 9.30 -24.54
C ARG A 508 25.39 10.36 -23.95
N ILE A 509 25.14 10.33 -22.63
CA ILE A 509 24.29 11.27 -21.94
C ILE A 509 24.84 12.69 -22.08
N LYS A 510 26.15 12.91 -21.93
CA LYS A 510 26.79 14.22 -22.12
C LYS A 510 26.61 14.76 -23.53
N ILE A 511 26.74 13.91 -24.57
CA ILE A 511 26.52 14.27 -25.95
C ILE A 511 25.06 14.70 -26.19
N LEU A 512 24.10 13.93 -25.66
CA LEU A 512 22.68 14.26 -25.76
C LEU A 512 22.34 15.56 -25.05
N GLU A 513 22.90 15.78 -23.85
CA GLU A 513 22.70 17.00 -23.06
C GLU A 513 23.16 18.24 -23.80
N ALA A 514 24.37 18.21 -24.37
CA ALA A 514 24.91 19.28 -25.18
C ALA A 514 24.04 19.57 -26.43
N SER A 515 23.55 18.51 -27.10
CA SER A 515 22.66 18.63 -28.26
C SER A 515 21.31 19.23 -27.90
N ILE A 516 20.72 18.80 -26.79
CA ILE A 516 19.43 19.29 -26.28
C ILE A 516 19.57 20.78 -25.89
N HIS A 517 20.63 21.18 -25.17
CA HIS A 517 20.88 22.58 -24.80
C HIS A 517 21.10 23.47 -26.04
N THR A 518 21.78 22.95 -27.05
CA THR A 518 21.97 23.67 -28.33
C THR A 518 20.64 23.92 -29.03
N LEU A 519 19.76 22.89 -29.12
CA LEU A 519 18.43 23.01 -29.72
C LEU A 519 17.47 23.88 -28.91
N ALA A 520 17.62 23.88 -27.60
CA ALA A 520 16.85 24.72 -26.69
C ALA A 520 17.31 26.18 -26.67
N GLY A 521 18.55 26.47 -27.12
CA GLY A 521 19.15 27.79 -27.05
C GLY A 521 19.54 28.23 -25.63
N SER A 522 19.46 27.38 -24.65
CA SER A 522 19.77 27.65 -23.24
C SER A 522 20.13 26.40 -22.46
N GLU A 523 20.91 26.54 -21.40
CA GLU A 523 21.18 25.48 -20.43
C GLU A 523 20.04 25.41 -19.41
N PHE A 524 19.54 24.19 -19.12
CA PHE A 524 18.50 23.93 -18.15
C PHE A 524 18.59 22.48 -17.62
N ASN A 525 17.96 22.19 -16.50
CA ASN A 525 17.89 20.82 -15.99
C ASN A 525 16.85 20.00 -16.76
N ILE A 526 17.30 19.15 -17.70
CA ILE A 526 16.48 18.28 -18.55
C ILE A 526 15.66 17.27 -17.72
N ALA A 527 16.22 16.85 -16.57
CA ALA A 527 15.52 15.95 -15.64
C ALA A 527 14.41 16.63 -14.84
N SER A 528 14.33 17.99 -14.85
CA SER A 528 13.26 18.73 -14.18
C SER A 528 12.03 18.87 -15.10
N PRO A 529 10.89 18.20 -14.81
CA PRO A 529 9.68 18.30 -15.61
C PRO A 529 9.18 19.75 -15.75
N LYS A 530 9.42 20.58 -14.74
CA LYS A 530 9.00 21.98 -14.72
C LYS A 530 9.84 22.82 -15.69
N GLN A 531 11.18 22.71 -15.65
CA GLN A 531 12.05 23.46 -16.55
C GLN A 531 11.87 22.98 -17.99
N LEU A 532 11.84 21.67 -18.20
CA LEU A 532 11.58 21.09 -19.51
C LEU A 532 10.22 21.53 -20.09
N GLY A 533 9.18 21.62 -19.25
CA GLY A 533 7.88 22.11 -19.70
C GLY A 533 7.91 23.56 -20.19
N VAL A 534 8.67 24.45 -19.52
CA VAL A 534 8.89 25.84 -19.96
C VAL A 534 9.60 25.85 -21.31
N VAL A 535 10.72 25.15 -21.43
CA VAL A 535 11.49 25.09 -22.68
C VAL A 535 10.66 24.58 -23.86
N LEU A 536 9.93 23.50 -23.68
CA LEU A 536 9.15 22.90 -24.80
C LEU A 536 7.94 23.76 -25.18
N PHE A 537 7.16 24.25 -24.22
CA PHE A 537 5.85 24.83 -24.49
C PHE A 537 5.83 26.37 -24.46
N GLU A 538 6.81 27.02 -23.83
CA GLU A 538 6.90 28.47 -23.79
C GLU A 538 8.02 29.00 -24.71
N ASP A 539 9.27 28.48 -24.59
CA ASP A 539 10.41 28.96 -25.36
C ASP A 539 10.37 28.44 -26.80
N LEU A 540 10.16 27.16 -27.03
CA LEU A 540 10.07 26.53 -28.35
C LEU A 540 8.65 26.58 -28.97
N GLY A 541 7.64 26.98 -28.19
CA GLY A 541 6.26 27.19 -28.67
C GLY A 541 5.55 25.92 -29.14
N LEU A 542 5.93 24.73 -28.67
CA LEU A 542 5.25 23.48 -29.04
C LEU A 542 3.82 23.44 -28.47
N PRO A 543 2.87 22.79 -29.17
CA PRO A 543 1.50 22.72 -28.69
C PRO A 543 1.41 21.88 -27.40
N PRO A 544 0.84 22.41 -26.30
CA PRO A 544 0.69 21.64 -25.05
C PRO A 544 -0.42 20.60 -25.18
N VAL A 545 -0.05 19.32 -25.03
CA VAL A 545 -0.98 18.18 -25.13
C VAL A 545 -1.80 18.03 -23.84
N LYS A 546 -1.15 18.19 -22.66
CA LYS A 546 -1.79 17.99 -21.36
C LYS A 546 -1.19 18.92 -20.30
N LYS A 547 -2.06 19.50 -19.46
CA LYS A 547 -1.66 20.28 -18.27
C LYS A 547 -1.91 19.47 -17.00
N THR A 548 -1.05 19.65 -16.02
CA THR A 548 -1.18 19.11 -14.66
C THR A 548 -1.46 20.25 -13.67
N LYS A 549 -1.75 19.91 -12.41
CA LYS A 549 -1.94 20.91 -11.33
C LYS A 549 -0.69 21.81 -11.12
N THR A 550 0.48 21.34 -11.52
CA THR A 550 1.78 22.02 -11.30
C THR A 550 2.42 22.57 -12.57
N GLY A 551 1.76 22.50 -13.74
CA GLY A 551 2.26 23.01 -15.02
C GLY A 551 2.00 22.06 -16.19
N TYR A 552 2.85 22.14 -17.22
CA TYR A 552 2.77 21.28 -18.40
C TYR A 552 3.21 19.85 -18.11
N SER A 553 2.50 18.88 -18.65
CA SER A 553 2.94 17.48 -18.60
C SER A 553 4.04 17.23 -19.62
N THR A 554 5.13 16.61 -19.17
CA THR A 554 6.22 16.11 -20.03
C THR A 554 6.35 14.58 -19.89
N SER A 555 5.23 13.88 -19.67
CA SER A 555 5.22 12.41 -19.58
C SER A 555 5.61 11.79 -20.93
N VAL A 556 5.97 10.50 -20.90
CA VAL A 556 6.38 9.76 -22.12
C VAL A 556 5.30 9.84 -23.19
N GLU A 557 4.02 9.66 -22.81
CA GLU A 557 2.88 9.70 -23.72
C GLU A 557 2.70 11.08 -24.39
N VAL A 558 3.05 12.16 -23.68
CA VAL A 558 3.03 13.51 -24.25
C VAL A 558 4.19 13.70 -25.22
N LEU A 559 5.39 13.24 -24.87
CA LEU A 559 6.55 13.34 -25.76
C LEU A 559 6.39 12.47 -27.02
N GLU A 560 5.82 11.27 -26.89
CA GLU A 560 5.50 10.41 -28.05
C GLU A 560 4.57 11.09 -29.05
N GLN A 561 3.55 11.81 -28.57
CA GLN A 561 2.66 12.58 -29.45
C GLN A 561 3.35 13.76 -30.12
N LEU A 562 4.42 14.27 -29.53
CA LEU A 562 5.21 15.39 -30.07
C LEU A 562 6.46 14.92 -30.85
N GLN A 563 6.68 13.61 -31.01
CA GLN A 563 7.89 13.01 -31.56
C GLN A 563 8.32 13.59 -32.90
N HIS A 564 7.37 13.98 -33.76
CA HIS A 564 7.62 14.56 -35.07
C HIS A 564 7.49 16.09 -35.11
N SER A 565 7.24 16.73 -33.97
CA SER A 565 7.00 18.17 -33.92
C SER A 565 8.29 19.00 -33.81
N HIS A 566 9.38 18.43 -33.28
CA HIS A 566 10.66 19.09 -33.13
C HIS A 566 11.78 18.08 -32.89
N GLU A 567 12.98 18.35 -33.44
CA GLU A 567 14.16 17.48 -33.33
C GLU A 567 14.63 17.25 -31.89
N ILE A 568 14.35 18.16 -30.95
CA ILE A 568 14.68 18.04 -29.54
C ILE A 568 13.96 16.86 -28.85
N ILE A 569 12.76 16.50 -29.30
CA ILE A 569 11.89 15.50 -28.60
C ILE A 569 12.51 14.11 -28.58
N PRO A 570 12.95 13.53 -29.72
CA PRO A 570 13.62 12.24 -29.72
C PRO A 570 14.87 12.22 -28.82
N LEU A 571 15.65 13.30 -28.82
CA LEU A 571 16.84 13.40 -27.98
C LEU A 571 16.51 13.42 -26.49
N ILE A 572 15.44 14.13 -26.07
CA ILE A 572 14.98 14.14 -24.69
C ILE A 572 14.47 12.75 -24.29
N MET A 573 13.76 12.05 -25.17
CA MET A 573 13.29 10.70 -24.91
C MET A 573 14.48 9.74 -24.70
N GLU A 574 15.48 9.77 -25.57
CA GLU A 574 16.71 8.99 -25.45
C GLU A 574 17.49 9.37 -24.18
N TYR A 575 17.70 10.66 -23.91
CA TYR A 575 18.36 11.15 -22.70
C TYR A 575 17.71 10.57 -21.44
N ARG A 576 16.39 10.59 -21.33
CA ARG A 576 15.65 10.06 -20.19
C ARG A 576 15.82 8.55 -20.01
N VAL A 577 15.81 7.80 -21.13
CA VAL A 577 16.03 6.36 -21.12
C VAL A 577 17.44 6.05 -20.62
N LEU A 578 18.46 6.66 -21.21
CA LEU A 578 19.86 6.39 -20.84
C LEU A 578 20.16 6.85 -19.41
N THR A 579 19.66 8.01 -19.01
CA THR A 579 19.83 8.51 -17.63
C THR A 579 19.20 7.56 -16.60
N LYS A 580 18.00 7.03 -16.89
CA LYS A 580 17.35 6.05 -16.02
C LYS A 580 18.14 4.73 -15.99
N LEU A 581 18.61 4.23 -17.13
CA LEU A 581 19.43 3.03 -17.19
C LEU A 581 20.70 3.17 -16.38
N ASN A 582 21.38 4.30 -16.51
CA ASN A 582 22.62 4.56 -15.79
C ASN A 582 22.37 4.72 -14.29
N SER A 583 21.46 5.59 -13.88
CA SER A 583 21.25 5.90 -12.47
C SER A 583 20.63 4.74 -11.68
N THR A 584 19.67 4.01 -12.28
CA THR A 584 18.94 2.94 -11.59
C THR A 584 19.68 1.61 -11.65
N TYR A 585 20.25 1.27 -12.82
CA TYR A 585 20.81 -0.08 -13.02
C TYR A 585 22.34 -0.08 -13.04
N ALA A 586 23.01 0.72 -13.88
CA ALA A 586 24.47 0.66 -13.91
C ALA A 586 25.07 1.17 -12.58
N LYS A 587 24.87 2.43 -12.21
CA LYS A 587 25.36 3.01 -10.95
C LYS A 587 24.59 2.54 -9.72
N GLY A 588 23.27 2.31 -9.88
CA GLY A 588 22.41 1.89 -8.78
C GLY A 588 22.83 0.54 -8.23
N LEU A 589 22.92 -0.49 -9.08
CA LEU A 589 23.25 -1.85 -8.69
C LEU A 589 24.67 -1.99 -8.10
N ILE A 590 25.64 -1.14 -8.49
CA ILE A 590 26.98 -1.16 -7.91
C ILE A 590 26.94 -0.98 -6.38
N LYS A 591 25.99 -0.19 -5.87
CA LYS A 591 25.84 0.07 -4.43
C LYS A 591 25.31 -1.14 -3.67
N ASP A 592 24.59 -2.02 -4.36
CA ASP A 592 23.95 -3.19 -3.78
C ASP A 592 24.85 -4.44 -3.85
N ILE A 593 26.03 -4.32 -4.49
CA ILE A 593 26.99 -5.42 -4.56
C ILE A 593 27.64 -5.63 -3.20
N THR A 594 27.44 -6.81 -2.62
CA THR A 594 28.07 -7.21 -1.36
C THR A 594 29.58 -7.44 -1.51
N ARG A 595 30.30 -7.56 -0.40
CA ARG A 595 31.74 -7.92 -0.39
C ARG A 595 32.05 -9.25 -1.08
N LYS A 596 31.06 -10.14 -1.20
CA LYS A 596 31.16 -11.43 -1.90
C LYS A 596 30.88 -11.31 -3.41
N GLY A 597 30.70 -10.12 -3.94
CA GLY A 597 30.37 -9.90 -5.36
C GLY A 597 28.97 -10.31 -5.76
N LYS A 598 28.02 -10.33 -4.82
CA LYS A 598 26.64 -10.75 -5.05
C LYS A 598 25.65 -9.61 -4.81
N ILE A 599 24.52 -9.66 -5.50
CA ILE A 599 23.33 -8.90 -5.19
C ILE A 599 22.27 -9.85 -4.62
N HIS A 600 21.62 -9.41 -3.56
CA HIS A 600 20.55 -10.10 -2.87
C HIS A 600 19.28 -9.26 -2.99
N THR A 601 18.42 -9.57 -3.97
CA THR A 601 17.10 -8.94 -4.05
C THR A 601 16.18 -9.49 -2.97
N ARG A 602 15.23 -8.68 -2.50
CA ARG A 602 14.17 -9.13 -1.59
C ARG A 602 12.87 -9.29 -2.38
N TYR A 603 12.17 -10.41 -2.19
CA TYR A 603 10.89 -10.66 -2.82
C TYR A 603 9.72 -10.26 -1.91
N GLU A 604 8.81 -9.46 -2.44
CA GLU A 604 7.54 -9.16 -1.78
C GLU A 604 6.49 -10.16 -2.27
N GLN A 605 6.16 -11.13 -1.40
CA GLN A 605 5.21 -12.20 -1.70
C GLN A 605 3.76 -11.76 -1.48
N THR A 606 3.52 -10.81 -0.60
CA THR A 606 2.20 -10.38 -0.14
C THR A 606 1.79 -8.99 -0.67
N LEU A 607 2.38 -8.54 -1.79
CA LEU A 607 2.17 -7.19 -2.31
C LEU A 607 1.14 -7.15 -3.45
N THR A 608 1.23 -8.08 -4.41
CA THR A 608 0.41 -7.99 -5.63
C THR A 608 -0.95 -8.64 -5.43
N GLN A 609 -1.99 -8.07 -6.03
CA GLN A 609 -3.35 -8.61 -5.91
C GLN A 609 -3.61 -9.84 -6.80
N THR A 610 -2.66 -10.25 -7.63
CA THR A 610 -2.77 -11.40 -8.53
C THR A 610 -1.97 -12.61 -8.06
N GLY A 611 -1.23 -12.52 -6.95
CA GLY A 611 -0.35 -13.58 -6.50
C GLY A 611 1.05 -13.55 -7.12
N ARG A 612 1.33 -12.66 -8.07
CA ARG A 612 2.68 -12.50 -8.60
C ARG A 612 3.65 -12.01 -7.53
N LEU A 613 4.90 -12.44 -7.62
CA LEU A 613 5.99 -11.92 -6.79
C LEU A 613 6.41 -10.53 -7.30
N SER A 614 6.91 -9.71 -6.39
CA SER A 614 7.57 -8.44 -6.71
C SER A 614 8.98 -8.44 -6.11
N SER A 615 9.95 -7.88 -6.81
CA SER A 615 11.35 -7.80 -6.38
C SER A 615 11.68 -6.37 -5.99
N VAL A 616 12.37 -6.19 -4.84
CA VAL A 616 12.77 -4.88 -4.30
C VAL A 616 14.17 -4.94 -3.72
N ASN A 617 14.81 -3.82 -3.61
CA ASN A 617 16.09 -3.59 -2.94
C ASN A 617 17.23 -4.56 -3.37
N PRO A 618 17.59 -4.58 -4.67
CA PRO A 618 17.07 -3.86 -5.82
C PRO A 618 15.97 -4.62 -6.57
N ASN A 619 15.16 -3.90 -7.37
CA ASN A 619 14.17 -4.56 -8.23
C ASN A 619 14.84 -5.10 -9.50
N LEU A 620 15.09 -6.41 -9.53
CA LEU A 620 15.69 -7.11 -10.67
C LEU A 620 14.67 -7.53 -11.73
N GLN A 621 13.37 -7.58 -11.41
CA GLN A 621 12.31 -7.93 -12.35
C GLN A 621 12.02 -6.82 -13.37
N ASN A 622 12.43 -5.57 -13.08
CA ASN A 622 12.17 -4.42 -13.95
C ASN A 622 13.37 -4.05 -14.84
N ILE A 623 14.39 -4.88 -14.95
CA ILE A 623 15.49 -4.68 -15.90
C ILE A 623 14.93 -4.69 -17.32
N PRO A 624 15.07 -3.59 -18.11
CA PRO A 624 14.42 -3.48 -19.41
C PRO A 624 14.90 -4.55 -20.41
N THR A 625 13.95 -5.18 -21.09
CA THR A 625 14.24 -6.23 -22.08
C THR A 625 13.89 -5.84 -23.52
N ARG A 626 13.16 -4.71 -23.69
CA ARG A 626 12.70 -4.27 -25.02
C ARG A 626 13.73 -3.44 -25.78
N ILE A 627 14.64 -2.81 -25.08
CA ILE A 627 15.70 -1.97 -25.64
C ILE A 627 17.06 -2.65 -25.46
N GLU A 628 17.91 -2.55 -26.46
CA GLU A 628 19.20 -3.26 -26.48
C GLU A 628 20.14 -2.84 -25.35
N GLU A 629 20.20 -1.53 -25.04
CA GLU A 629 20.96 -1.01 -23.91
C GLU A 629 20.48 -1.59 -22.58
N GLY A 630 19.16 -1.75 -22.42
CA GLY A 630 18.59 -2.37 -21.22
C GLY A 630 18.97 -3.84 -21.08
N LYS A 631 18.95 -4.59 -22.19
CA LYS A 631 19.37 -6.00 -22.20
C LYS A 631 20.84 -6.16 -21.79
N LYS A 632 21.72 -5.26 -22.24
CA LYS A 632 23.16 -5.29 -21.92
C LYS A 632 23.43 -5.29 -20.41
N ILE A 633 22.52 -4.74 -19.57
CA ILE A 633 22.64 -4.78 -18.10
C ILE A 633 22.76 -6.21 -17.61
N ARG A 634 22.07 -7.16 -18.26
CA ARG A 634 22.10 -8.58 -17.93
C ARG A 634 23.47 -9.25 -18.13
N LYS A 635 24.40 -8.61 -18.87
CA LYS A 635 25.79 -9.07 -19.01
C LYS A 635 26.56 -9.02 -17.70
N ALA A 636 26.15 -8.14 -16.79
CA ALA A 636 26.76 -8.04 -15.48
C ALA A 636 26.42 -9.21 -14.56
N PHE A 637 25.32 -9.93 -14.78
CA PHE A 637 24.89 -11.06 -13.98
C PHE A 637 25.53 -12.34 -14.49
N ILE A 638 26.45 -12.90 -13.72
CA ILE A 638 27.37 -13.98 -14.11
C ILE A 638 27.25 -15.17 -13.13
N PRO A 639 27.70 -16.37 -13.52
CA PRO A 639 27.78 -17.50 -12.61
C PRO A 639 28.85 -17.28 -11.51
N ALA A 640 28.79 -18.13 -10.48
CA ALA A 640 29.68 -18.03 -9.31
C ALA A 640 31.15 -18.27 -9.64
N SER A 641 31.45 -19.01 -10.70
CA SER A 641 32.82 -19.38 -11.13
C SER A 641 32.85 -19.82 -12.60
N ASP A 642 34.04 -19.95 -13.17
CA ASP A 642 34.23 -20.27 -14.58
C ASP A 642 33.76 -21.71 -14.98
N ASP A 643 33.62 -22.63 -14.02
CA ASP A 643 33.10 -23.98 -14.20
C ASP A 643 31.57 -24.06 -14.14
N ARG A 644 30.89 -22.91 -14.04
CA ARG A 644 29.45 -22.81 -13.96
C ARG A 644 28.86 -21.97 -15.10
N VAL A 645 27.57 -22.08 -15.29
CA VAL A 645 26.77 -21.30 -16.25
C VAL A 645 25.52 -20.76 -15.59
N ILE A 646 25.02 -19.66 -16.13
CA ILE A 646 23.64 -19.22 -15.88
C ILE A 646 22.72 -20.03 -16.81
N LEU A 647 21.73 -20.69 -16.23
CA LEU A 647 20.66 -21.37 -16.96
C LEU A 647 19.36 -20.59 -16.72
N SER A 648 18.70 -20.19 -17.79
CA SER A 648 17.38 -19.56 -17.79
C SER A 648 16.37 -20.53 -18.41
N ILE A 649 15.24 -20.70 -17.74
CA ILE A 649 14.11 -21.48 -18.26
C ILE A 649 12.85 -20.62 -18.15
N ASP A 650 12.19 -20.39 -19.29
CA ASP A 650 11.07 -19.45 -19.42
C ASP A 650 9.83 -20.18 -19.95
N TYR A 651 8.66 -19.92 -19.36
CA TYR A 651 7.42 -20.46 -19.90
C TYR A 651 7.02 -19.77 -21.20
N SER A 652 6.72 -20.55 -22.19
CA SER A 652 6.20 -20.06 -23.47
C SER A 652 4.70 -19.80 -23.38
N GLN A 653 4.31 -18.52 -23.37
CA GLN A 653 2.92 -18.05 -23.47
C GLN A 653 1.98 -18.64 -22.40
N ILE A 654 2.43 -18.74 -21.16
CA ILE A 654 1.70 -19.40 -20.06
C ILE A 654 0.28 -18.85 -19.88
N GLU A 655 0.09 -17.52 -19.90
CA GLU A 655 -1.22 -16.90 -19.71
C GLU A 655 -2.22 -17.29 -20.82
N LEU A 656 -1.77 -17.41 -22.07
CA LEU A 656 -2.63 -17.86 -23.17
C LEU A 656 -2.98 -19.36 -23.09
N ARG A 657 -2.05 -20.18 -22.58
CA ARG A 657 -2.31 -21.60 -22.31
C ARG A 657 -3.30 -21.78 -21.15
N VAL A 658 -3.16 -21.00 -20.10
CA VAL A 658 -4.13 -20.95 -18.99
C VAL A 658 -5.49 -20.47 -19.49
N LEU A 659 -5.55 -19.41 -20.32
CA LEU A 659 -6.80 -18.94 -20.92
C LEU A 659 -7.46 -20.04 -21.77
N ALA A 660 -6.69 -20.74 -22.61
CA ALA A 660 -7.21 -21.82 -23.45
C ALA A 660 -7.87 -22.92 -22.62
N HIS A 661 -7.22 -23.31 -21.51
CA HIS A 661 -7.75 -24.30 -20.56
C HIS A 661 -9.00 -23.78 -19.85
N MET A 662 -8.96 -22.58 -19.25
CA MET A 662 -10.09 -22.05 -18.49
C MET A 662 -11.31 -21.76 -19.37
N ALA A 663 -11.08 -21.26 -20.58
CA ALA A 663 -12.12 -20.95 -21.55
C ALA A 663 -12.64 -22.20 -22.29
N GLN A 664 -11.96 -23.35 -22.20
CA GLN A 664 -12.28 -24.56 -22.95
C GLN A 664 -12.45 -24.28 -24.46
N ASP A 665 -11.62 -23.37 -24.98
CA ASP A 665 -11.69 -22.94 -26.39
C ASP A 665 -11.00 -23.96 -27.26
N LYS A 666 -11.78 -24.62 -28.10
CA LYS A 666 -11.31 -25.71 -28.98
C LYS A 666 -10.23 -25.23 -29.98
N GLY A 667 -10.37 -24.01 -30.51
CA GLY A 667 -9.42 -23.48 -31.49
C GLY A 667 -8.06 -23.17 -30.85
N MET A 668 -8.05 -22.63 -29.62
CA MET A 668 -6.82 -22.41 -28.88
C MET A 668 -6.18 -23.72 -28.40
N ILE A 669 -6.99 -24.65 -27.87
CA ILE A 669 -6.50 -25.96 -27.39
C ILE A 669 -5.87 -26.72 -28.59
N ASP A 670 -6.53 -26.75 -29.74
CA ASP A 670 -6.00 -27.38 -30.95
C ASP A 670 -4.68 -26.76 -31.39
N ALA A 671 -4.60 -25.44 -31.43
CA ALA A 671 -3.38 -24.73 -31.78
C ALA A 671 -2.19 -25.12 -30.88
N PHE A 672 -2.40 -25.12 -29.55
CA PHE A 672 -1.35 -25.49 -28.61
C PHE A 672 -1.02 -26.99 -28.61
N THR A 673 -1.98 -27.86 -28.87
CA THR A 673 -1.78 -29.32 -28.96
C THR A 673 -0.91 -29.67 -30.17
N HIS A 674 -1.05 -28.97 -31.27
CA HIS A 674 -0.26 -29.14 -32.49
C HIS A 674 0.98 -28.25 -32.55
N ASP A 675 1.34 -27.59 -31.43
CA ASP A 675 2.52 -26.72 -31.31
C ASP A 675 2.55 -25.58 -32.35
N LEU A 676 1.36 -25.09 -32.78
CA LEU A 676 1.24 -23.96 -33.69
C LEU A 676 1.51 -22.64 -32.99
N ASP A 677 2.13 -21.70 -33.67
CA ASP A 677 2.23 -20.33 -33.18
C ASP A 677 0.84 -19.69 -33.07
N ILE A 678 0.34 -19.53 -31.83
CA ILE A 678 -0.98 -18.99 -31.56
C ILE A 678 -1.18 -17.60 -32.18
N HIS A 679 -0.14 -16.79 -32.30
CA HIS A 679 -0.25 -15.45 -32.90
C HIS A 679 -0.42 -15.55 -34.42
N THR A 680 0.26 -16.47 -35.06
CA THR A 680 0.09 -16.79 -36.50
C THR A 680 -1.27 -17.42 -36.76
N LYS A 681 -1.70 -18.36 -35.92
CA LYS A 681 -3.05 -18.96 -36.01
C LYS A 681 -4.14 -17.91 -35.86
N THR A 682 -4.06 -17.07 -34.83
CA THR A 682 -4.99 -15.95 -34.65
C THR A 682 -5.02 -15.01 -35.85
N ALA A 683 -3.84 -14.65 -36.37
CA ALA A 683 -3.74 -13.78 -37.54
C ALA A 683 -4.39 -14.38 -38.79
N SER A 684 -4.16 -15.68 -39.04
CA SER A 684 -4.76 -16.46 -40.13
C SER A 684 -6.29 -16.44 -40.05
N GLU A 685 -6.84 -16.82 -38.89
CA GLU A 685 -8.29 -16.93 -38.71
C GLU A 685 -9.00 -15.58 -38.70
N VAL A 686 -8.45 -14.57 -38.01
CA VAL A 686 -9.05 -13.24 -37.96
C VAL A 686 -9.00 -12.54 -39.33
N ASN A 687 -7.94 -12.72 -40.11
CA ASN A 687 -7.85 -12.13 -41.45
C ASN A 687 -8.48 -13.01 -42.56
N GLY A 688 -8.79 -14.28 -42.27
CA GLY A 688 -9.34 -15.21 -43.23
C GLY A 688 -8.35 -15.60 -44.31
N VAL A 689 -7.07 -15.75 -43.97
CA VAL A 689 -5.95 -16.15 -44.84
C VAL A 689 -5.32 -17.46 -44.37
N SER A 690 -4.62 -18.17 -45.25
CA SER A 690 -3.89 -19.38 -44.83
C SER A 690 -2.70 -19.02 -43.91
N LEU A 691 -2.19 -19.99 -43.13
CA LEU A 691 -1.06 -19.75 -42.23
C LEU A 691 0.18 -19.22 -42.97
N ASP A 692 0.42 -19.67 -44.20
CA ASP A 692 1.57 -19.25 -45.00
C ASP A 692 1.42 -17.84 -45.61
N GLU A 693 0.21 -17.31 -45.65
CA GLU A 693 -0.09 -15.94 -46.08
C GLU A 693 -0.05 -14.90 -44.97
N VAL A 694 0.15 -15.32 -43.71
CA VAL A 694 0.23 -14.42 -42.58
C VAL A 694 1.49 -13.55 -42.65
N THR A 695 1.29 -12.25 -42.81
CA THR A 695 2.39 -11.30 -42.86
C THR A 695 2.92 -10.98 -41.43
N PRO A 696 4.18 -10.52 -41.30
CA PRO A 696 4.71 -10.06 -39.99
C PRO A 696 3.85 -8.99 -39.30
N THR A 697 3.20 -8.14 -40.08
CA THR A 697 2.28 -7.11 -39.54
C THR A 697 1.02 -7.76 -38.97
N MET A 698 0.38 -8.66 -39.69
CA MET A 698 -0.80 -9.40 -39.19
C MET A 698 -0.48 -10.17 -37.90
N ARG A 699 0.68 -10.84 -37.86
CA ARG A 699 1.13 -11.57 -36.68
C ARG A 699 1.37 -10.62 -35.49
N ARG A 700 1.95 -9.43 -35.71
CA ARG A 700 2.16 -8.41 -34.69
C ARG A 700 0.83 -7.87 -34.17
N GLU A 701 -0.13 -7.57 -35.06
CA GLU A 701 -1.48 -7.15 -34.70
C GLU A 701 -2.19 -8.22 -33.87
N ALA A 702 -2.13 -9.50 -34.31
CA ALA A 702 -2.71 -10.61 -33.58
C ALA A 702 -2.05 -10.83 -32.21
N LYS A 703 -0.73 -10.66 -32.09
CA LYS A 703 -0.03 -10.70 -30.81
C LYS A 703 -0.54 -9.64 -29.85
N ALA A 704 -0.73 -8.42 -30.31
CA ALA A 704 -1.27 -7.33 -29.49
C ALA A 704 -2.72 -7.60 -29.03
N VAL A 705 -3.53 -8.23 -29.88
CA VAL A 705 -4.90 -8.61 -29.52
C VAL A 705 -4.91 -9.79 -28.54
N ASN A 706 -4.14 -10.85 -28.78
CA ASN A 706 -4.04 -12.01 -27.90
C ASN A 706 -3.71 -11.59 -26.45
N PHE A 707 -2.65 -10.78 -26.29
CA PHE A 707 -2.33 -10.24 -24.96
C PHE A 707 -3.36 -9.23 -24.47
N GLY A 708 -3.86 -8.38 -25.35
CA GLY A 708 -4.87 -7.38 -25.02
C GLY A 708 -6.14 -8.01 -24.46
N ILE A 709 -6.62 -9.11 -25.03
CA ILE A 709 -7.82 -9.82 -24.56
C ILE A 709 -7.62 -10.37 -23.14
N VAL A 710 -6.46 -11.00 -22.87
CA VAL A 710 -6.12 -11.47 -21.51
C VAL A 710 -6.21 -10.34 -20.48
N TYR A 711 -5.83 -9.11 -20.88
CA TYR A 711 -5.87 -7.93 -20.03
C TYR A 711 -7.17 -7.12 -20.12
N GLY A 712 -8.19 -7.63 -20.84
CA GLY A 712 -9.47 -6.94 -21.02
C GLY A 712 -9.34 -5.61 -21.76
N ILE A 713 -8.52 -5.56 -22.81
CA ILE A 713 -8.26 -4.33 -23.57
C ILE A 713 -9.55 -3.80 -24.23
N SER A 714 -9.73 -2.47 -24.19
CA SER A 714 -10.80 -1.80 -24.92
C SER A 714 -10.39 -1.50 -26.36
N ASP A 715 -11.39 -1.25 -27.25
CA ASP A 715 -11.18 -0.75 -28.61
C ASP A 715 -10.29 0.50 -28.66
N PHE A 716 -10.44 1.40 -27.68
CA PHE A 716 -9.61 2.59 -27.52
C PHE A 716 -8.15 2.21 -27.16
N GLY A 717 -7.98 1.30 -26.19
CA GLY A 717 -6.65 0.85 -25.79
C GLY A 717 -5.91 0.15 -26.94
N LEU A 718 -6.59 -0.73 -27.66
CA LEU A 718 -6.01 -1.45 -28.81
C LEU A 718 -5.68 -0.49 -29.96
N SER A 719 -6.55 0.50 -30.23
CA SER A 719 -6.30 1.50 -31.29
C SER A 719 -5.03 2.31 -31.04
N ASN A 720 -4.80 2.71 -29.79
CA ASN A 720 -3.59 3.44 -29.39
C ASN A 720 -2.34 2.52 -29.47
N ASN A 721 -2.45 1.27 -29.04
CA ASN A 721 -1.33 0.32 -29.01
C ASN A 721 -0.84 -0.01 -30.45
N LEU A 722 -1.77 -0.14 -31.41
CA LEU A 722 -1.45 -0.49 -32.79
C LEU A 722 -1.32 0.69 -33.75
N GLY A 723 -1.69 1.91 -33.31
CA GLY A 723 -1.74 3.09 -34.19
C GLY A 723 -2.81 2.98 -35.28
N ILE A 724 -3.93 2.29 -35.01
CA ILE A 724 -5.04 2.07 -35.94
C ILE A 724 -6.29 2.83 -35.49
N THR A 725 -7.28 2.93 -36.38
CA THR A 725 -8.55 3.57 -36.02
C THR A 725 -9.31 2.75 -34.96
N ARG A 726 -10.06 3.41 -34.10
CA ARG A 726 -10.88 2.74 -33.07
C ARG A 726 -11.90 1.78 -33.69
N LYS A 727 -12.45 2.12 -34.86
CA LYS A 727 -13.37 1.26 -35.61
C LYS A 727 -12.69 -0.06 -36.00
N ARG A 728 -11.47 0.01 -36.55
CA ARG A 728 -10.70 -1.19 -36.95
C ARG A 728 -10.29 -2.01 -35.71
N ALA A 729 -9.91 -1.37 -34.61
CA ALA A 729 -9.60 -2.06 -33.35
C ALA A 729 -10.81 -2.84 -32.83
N LYS A 730 -12.01 -2.24 -32.89
CA LYS A 730 -13.24 -2.91 -32.50
C LYS A 730 -13.57 -4.09 -33.41
N GLU A 731 -13.51 -3.90 -34.73
CA GLU A 731 -13.72 -4.98 -35.69
C GLU A 731 -12.76 -6.16 -35.46
N PHE A 732 -11.54 -5.87 -35.06
CA PHE A 732 -10.53 -6.91 -34.76
C PHE A 732 -10.90 -7.67 -33.49
N ILE A 733 -11.30 -6.97 -32.40
CA ILE A 733 -11.73 -7.61 -31.15
C ILE A 733 -12.99 -8.45 -31.38
N ASP A 734 -14.00 -7.91 -32.08
CA ASP A 734 -15.26 -8.61 -32.36
C ASP A 734 -14.98 -9.90 -33.12
N LYS A 735 -14.15 -9.85 -34.17
CA LYS A 735 -13.79 -11.01 -35.00
C LYS A 735 -12.95 -12.04 -34.21
N TYR A 736 -12.06 -11.60 -33.33
CA TYR A 736 -11.35 -12.47 -32.41
C TYR A 736 -12.31 -13.25 -31.51
N LEU A 737 -13.26 -12.56 -30.89
CA LEU A 737 -14.23 -13.18 -29.99
C LEU A 737 -15.26 -14.06 -30.69
N GLU A 738 -15.54 -13.81 -32.01
CA GLU A 738 -16.32 -14.69 -32.85
C GLU A 738 -15.53 -15.98 -33.18
N THR A 739 -14.25 -15.86 -33.48
CA THR A 739 -13.34 -16.99 -33.81
C THR A 739 -13.11 -17.86 -32.58
N PHE A 740 -12.77 -17.25 -31.47
CA PHE A 740 -12.52 -17.94 -30.20
C PHE A 740 -13.76 -17.81 -29.27
N SER A 741 -14.82 -18.50 -29.66
CA SER A 741 -16.13 -18.40 -28.99
C SER A 741 -16.08 -18.89 -27.54
N GLY A 742 -15.21 -19.83 -27.21
CA GLY A 742 -14.97 -20.29 -25.82
C GLY A 742 -14.41 -19.16 -24.95
N VAL A 743 -13.47 -18.36 -25.50
CA VAL A 743 -12.92 -17.19 -24.81
C VAL A 743 -14.01 -16.15 -24.56
N ASN A 744 -14.84 -15.85 -25.56
CA ASN A 744 -15.96 -14.91 -25.40
C ASN A 744 -16.94 -15.36 -24.30
N LYS A 745 -17.30 -16.62 -24.29
CA LYS A 745 -18.16 -17.21 -23.26
C LYS A 745 -17.52 -17.07 -21.87
N TYR A 746 -16.26 -17.47 -21.74
CA TYR A 746 -15.52 -17.36 -20.47
C TYR A 746 -15.49 -15.92 -19.94
N MET A 747 -15.17 -14.95 -20.79
CA MET A 747 -15.12 -13.53 -20.41
C MET A 747 -16.47 -13.01 -19.90
N THR A 748 -17.57 -13.49 -20.50
CA THR A 748 -18.92 -13.15 -20.06
C THR A 748 -19.25 -13.83 -18.73
N ASP A 749 -19.03 -15.13 -18.65
CA ASP A 749 -19.40 -15.95 -17.48
C ASP A 749 -18.64 -15.52 -16.22
N ILE A 750 -17.33 -15.19 -16.34
CA ILE A 750 -16.54 -14.78 -15.17
C ILE A 750 -16.95 -13.40 -14.63
N VAL A 751 -17.41 -12.49 -15.49
CA VAL A 751 -17.94 -11.20 -15.05
C VAL A 751 -19.29 -11.38 -14.35
N GLU A 752 -20.16 -12.25 -14.86
CA GLU A 752 -21.45 -12.57 -14.20
C GLU A 752 -21.20 -13.28 -12.85
N PHE A 753 -20.26 -14.24 -12.80
CA PHE A 753 -19.83 -14.85 -11.55
C PHE A 753 -19.36 -13.80 -10.52
N ALA A 754 -18.51 -12.86 -10.96
CA ALA A 754 -18.02 -11.79 -10.09
C ALA A 754 -19.15 -10.88 -9.57
N LYS A 755 -20.16 -10.59 -10.41
CA LYS A 755 -21.33 -9.79 -10.01
C LYS A 755 -22.20 -10.49 -8.97
N GLU A 756 -22.32 -11.82 -9.08
CA GLU A 756 -23.13 -12.65 -8.17
C GLU A 756 -22.43 -12.87 -6.84
N HIS A 757 -21.10 -13.16 -6.87
CA HIS A 757 -20.36 -13.60 -5.70
C HIS A 757 -19.49 -12.52 -5.07
N GLY A 758 -19.23 -11.41 -5.77
CA GLY A 758 -18.37 -10.31 -5.28
C GLY A 758 -16.87 -10.57 -5.38
N TYR A 759 -16.43 -11.70 -5.95
CA TYR A 759 -15.01 -12.05 -6.13
C TYR A 759 -14.80 -12.90 -7.37
N VAL A 760 -13.51 -13.09 -7.73
CA VAL A 760 -13.04 -14.11 -8.68
C VAL A 760 -11.92 -14.92 -8.07
N GLU A 761 -11.65 -16.11 -8.62
CA GLU A 761 -10.64 -17.03 -8.09
C GLU A 761 -9.82 -17.71 -9.19
N THR A 762 -8.60 -18.15 -8.82
CA THR A 762 -7.71 -18.95 -9.69
C THR A 762 -8.10 -20.44 -9.62
N LEU A 763 -7.45 -21.28 -10.43
CA LEU A 763 -7.58 -22.75 -10.33
C LEU A 763 -7.19 -23.32 -8.96
N TYR A 764 -6.45 -22.55 -8.16
CA TYR A 764 -6.01 -22.92 -6.82
C TYR A 764 -6.78 -22.20 -5.71
N ASN A 765 -7.97 -21.63 -6.02
CA ASN A 765 -8.84 -20.91 -5.10
C ASN A 765 -8.22 -19.62 -4.51
N ARG A 766 -7.21 -19.02 -5.16
CA ARG A 766 -6.75 -17.69 -4.79
C ARG A 766 -7.83 -16.69 -5.14
N ARG A 767 -8.37 -16.00 -4.13
CA ARG A 767 -9.49 -15.06 -4.31
C ARG A 767 -9.02 -13.63 -4.45
N ARG A 768 -9.78 -12.90 -5.27
CA ARG A 768 -9.72 -11.44 -5.33
C ARG A 768 -11.13 -10.88 -5.19
N ALA A 769 -11.39 -10.15 -4.11
CA ALA A 769 -12.64 -9.44 -3.93
C ALA A 769 -12.77 -8.29 -4.95
N LEU A 770 -13.98 -8.09 -5.47
CA LEU A 770 -14.33 -7.05 -6.43
C LEU A 770 -15.61 -6.32 -5.95
N PRO A 771 -15.56 -5.59 -4.84
CA PRO A 771 -16.75 -5.00 -4.21
C PRO A 771 -17.45 -3.97 -5.11
N GLU A 772 -16.71 -3.36 -6.03
CA GLU A 772 -17.24 -2.33 -6.94
C GLU A 772 -17.67 -2.87 -8.33
N ILE A 773 -17.77 -4.21 -8.49
CA ILE A 773 -18.18 -4.82 -9.78
C ILE A 773 -19.59 -4.40 -10.19
N ASN A 774 -20.46 -4.14 -9.21
CA ASN A 774 -21.85 -3.68 -9.40
C ASN A 774 -22.01 -2.15 -9.22
N ALA A 775 -20.91 -1.37 -9.26
CA ALA A 775 -20.97 0.07 -9.08
C ALA A 775 -21.87 0.76 -10.12
N LYS A 776 -22.65 1.75 -9.69
CA LYS A 776 -23.50 2.58 -10.59
C LYS A 776 -22.67 3.38 -11.59
N ASN A 777 -21.43 3.71 -11.23
CA ASN A 777 -20.49 4.36 -12.13
C ASN A 777 -19.95 3.37 -13.16
N LYS A 778 -20.33 3.55 -14.42
CA LYS A 778 -19.95 2.67 -15.54
C LYS A 778 -18.43 2.54 -15.74
N ILE A 779 -17.65 3.57 -15.41
CA ILE A 779 -16.19 3.53 -15.53
C ILE A 779 -15.62 2.59 -14.48
N VAL A 780 -16.09 2.70 -13.22
CA VAL A 780 -15.67 1.85 -12.11
C VAL A 780 -16.10 0.40 -12.36
N ALA A 781 -17.35 0.16 -12.73
CA ALA A 781 -17.84 -1.18 -13.07
C ALA A 781 -17.06 -1.81 -14.23
N SER A 782 -16.73 -1.04 -15.29
CA SER A 782 -15.93 -1.53 -16.41
C SER A 782 -14.49 -1.84 -16.01
N LEU A 783 -13.90 -1.09 -15.08
CA LEU A 783 -12.58 -1.41 -14.53
C LEU A 783 -12.63 -2.73 -13.78
N ASN A 784 -13.61 -2.91 -12.88
CA ASN A 784 -13.77 -4.15 -12.12
C ASN A 784 -14.08 -5.36 -13.02
N ALA A 785 -14.85 -5.19 -14.09
CA ALA A 785 -15.08 -6.25 -15.08
C ALA A 785 -13.75 -6.71 -15.75
N ARG A 786 -12.86 -5.78 -16.09
CA ARG A 786 -11.52 -6.14 -16.62
C ARG A 786 -10.67 -6.88 -15.58
N LEU A 787 -10.73 -6.46 -14.31
CA LEU A 787 -10.06 -7.17 -13.22
C LEU A 787 -10.62 -8.58 -13.04
N ALA A 788 -11.93 -8.76 -13.19
CA ALA A 788 -12.57 -10.08 -13.14
C ALA A 788 -12.09 -11.01 -14.26
N MET A 789 -11.93 -10.52 -15.48
CA MET A 789 -11.43 -11.31 -16.61
C MET A 789 -9.94 -11.68 -16.46
N ASN A 790 -9.11 -10.74 -16.03
CA ASN A 790 -7.66 -10.91 -15.99
C ASN A 790 -7.16 -11.70 -14.77
N THR A 791 -7.73 -11.45 -13.58
CA THR A 791 -7.19 -12.00 -12.31
C THR A 791 -7.10 -13.51 -12.27
N PRO A 792 -8.11 -14.30 -12.71
CA PRO A 792 -8.02 -15.76 -12.69
C PRO A 792 -6.90 -16.29 -13.59
N ILE A 793 -6.69 -15.69 -14.75
CA ILE A 793 -5.68 -16.11 -15.72
C ILE A 793 -4.27 -15.79 -15.20
N GLN A 794 -4.04 -14.53 -14.86
CA GLN A 794 -2.73 -14.08 -14.37
C GLN A 794 -2.37 -14.70 -13.02
N GLY A 795 -3.36 -14.84 -12.14
CA GLY A 795 -3.16 -15.47 -10.84
C GLY A 795 -2.86 -16.96 -10.94
N THR A 796 -3.55 -17.69 -11.83
CA THR A 796 -3.24 -19.10 -12.08
C THR A 796 -1.83 -19.26 -12.67
N ALA A 797 -1.41 -18.41 -13.61
CA ALA A 797 -0.04 -18.42 -14.11
C ALA A 797 0.99 -18.15 -12.99
N ALA A 798 0.68 -17.26 -12.06
CA ALA A 798 1.52 -17.02 -10.89
C ALA A 798 1.57 -18.23 -9.93
N ASP A 799 0.46 -18.92 -9.74
CA ASP A 799 0.41 -20.15 -8.92
C ASP A 799 1.22 -21.28 -9.56
N ILE A 800 1.16 -21.41 -10.90
CA ILE A 800 1.93 -22.43 -11.66
C ILE A 800 3.45 -22.19 -11.53
N ILE A 801 3.92 -20.94 -11.72
CA ILE A 801 5.36 -20.67 -11.59
C ILE A 801 5.83 -20.91 -10.14
N LYS A 802 5.01 -20.64 -9.12
CA LYS A 802 5.30 -20.95 -7.73
C LYS A 802 5.43 -22.46 -7.49
N LEU A 803 4.54 -23.25 -8.08
CA LEU A 803 4.65 -24.73 -8.03
C LEU A 803 5.93 -25.21 -8.73
N ALA A 804 6.26 -24.67 -9.89
CA ALA A 804 7.51 -24.98 -10.57
C ALA A 804 8.74 -24.62 -9.71
N MET A 805 8.73 -23.48 -9.04
CA MET A 805 9.78 -23.08 -8.10
C MET A 805 9.95 -24.08 -6.96
N ILE A 806 8.84 -24.50 -6.34
CA ILE A 806 8.83 -25.47 -5.24
C ILE A 806 9.41 -26.80 -5.74
N ASN A 807 8.90 -27.32 -6.85
CA ASN A 807 9.32 -28.61 -7.38
C ASN A 807 10.80 -28.61 -7.81
N ALA A 808 11.27 -27.51 -8.43
CA ALA A 808 12.68 -27.35 -8.81
C ALA A 808 13.59 -27.29 -7.57
N PHE A 809 13.18 -26.53 -6.55
CA PHE A 809 13.90 -26.42 -5.29
C PHE A 809 13.97 -27.78 -4.55
N ASP A 810 12.85 -28.47 -4.44
CA ASP A 810 12.78 -29.79 -3.80
C ASP A 810 13.61 -30.84 -4.56
N TYR A 811 13.66 -30.77 -5.90
CA TYR A 811 14.54 -31.63 -6.71
C TYR A 811 16.02 -31.37 -6.38
N ILE A 812 16.44 -30.09 -6.34
CA ILE A 812 17.83 -29.72 -6.00
C ILE A 812 18.18 -30.22 -4.59
N GLU A 813 17.30 -29.98 -3.62
CA GLU A 813 17.51 -30.41 -2.23
C GLU A 813 17.59 -31.95 -2.10
N LYS A 814 16.74 -32.66 -2.80
CA LYS A 814 16.67 -34.14 -2.76
C LYS A 814 17.87 -34.80 -3.42
N THR A 815 18.26 -34.32 -4.60
CA THR A 815 19.34 -34.94 -5.39
C THR A 815 20.72 -34.43 -4.99
N LYS A 816 20.77 -33.27 -4.33
CA LYS A 816 22.03 -32.57 -4.01
C LYS A 816 22.87 -32.27 -5.26
N VAL A 817 22.20 -32.11 -6.43
CA VAL A 817 22.85 -31.70 -7.67
C VAL A 817 23.50 -30.31 -7.49
N ASP A 818 24.67 -30.13 -8.12
CA ASP A 818 25.42 -28.87 -8.00
C ASP A 818 24.79 -27.76 -8.86
N ALA A 819 23.62 -27.31 -8.42
CA ALA A 819 22.83 -26.23 -9.00
C ALA A 819 22.15 -25.42 -7.90
N LYS A 820 21.83 -24.16 -8.20
CA LYS A 820 21.12 -23.24 -7.28
C LYS A 820 20.05 -22.46 -8.03
N LEU A 821 18.85 -22.39 -7.49
CA LEU A 821 17.80 -21.47 -7.97
C LEU A 821 18.11 -20.08 -7.41
N LEU A 822 18.33 -19.10 -8.30
CA LEU A 822 18.78 -17.75 -7.91
C LEU A 822 17.68 -16.69 -8.01
N LEU A 823 16.97 -16.63 -9.15
CA LEU A 823 15.98 -15.59 -9.42
C LEU A 823 14.72 -16.19 -10.07
N GLN A 824 13.62 -15.52 -9.78
CA GLN A 824 12.36 -15.62 -10.52
C GLN A 824 12.06 -14.24 -11.13
N VAL A 825 11.86 -14.16 -12.43
CA VAL A 825 11.61 -12.92 -13.17
C VAL A 825 10.47 -13.14 -14.15
N HIS A 826 9.27 -12.63 -13.86
CA HIS A 826 8.04 -12.86 -14.62
C HIS A 826 7.71 -14.35 -14.73
N ASP A 827 7.89 -14.94 -15.92
CA ASP A 827 7.61 -16.36 -16.20
C ASP A 827 8.91 -17.20 -16.29
N GLU A 828 10.05 -16.63 -15.86
CA GLU A 828 11.42 -17.16 -16.02
C GLU A 828 11.99 -17.58 -14.65
N LEU A 829 12.63 -18.74 -14.61
CA LEU A 829 13.48 -19.21 -13.50
C LEU A 829 14.94 -19.18 -13.91
N ILE A 830 15.81 -18.64 -13.05
CA ILE A 830 17.24 -18.49 -13.31
C ILE A 830 18.02 -19.28 -12.29
N PHE A 831 18.91 -20.13 -12.81
CA PHE A 831 19.77 -21.02 -12.02
C PHE A 831 21.24 -20.72 -12.28
N ASP A 832 22.06 -21.02 -11.28
CA ASP A 832 23.52 -21.15 -11.40
C ASP A 832 23.85 -22.64 -11.34
N VAL A 833 24.42 -23.19 -12.41
CA VAL A 833 24.58 -24.64 -12.59
C VAL A 833 26.02 -25.01 -12.97
N ASN A 834 26.57 -26.05 -12.36
CA ASN A 834 27.88 -26.58 -12.77
C ASN A 834 27.80 -27.15 -14.18
N LYS A 835 28.82 -26.84 -15.02
CA LYS A 835 28.88 -27.28 -16.43
C LYS A 835 28.80 -28.79 -16.62
N ASP A 836 29.31 -29.59 -15.68
CA ASP A 836 29.31 -31.04 -15.77
C ASP A 836 27.91 -31.66 -15.68
N VAL A 837 26.93 -30.94 -15.09
CA VAL A 837 25.58 -31.45 -14.86
C VAL A 837 24.50 -30.64 -15.59
N VAL A 838 24.85 -29.58 -16.34
CA VAL A 838 23.90 -28.65 -16.94
C VAL A 838 22.93 -29.31 -17.92
N ASP A 839 23.39 -30.23 -18.76
CA ASP A 839 22.53 -30.85 -19.78
C ASP A 839 21.45 -31.71 -19.14
N GLU A 840 21.82 -32.61 -18.20
CA GLU A 840 20.88 -33.46 -17.48
C GLU A 840 19.94 -32.62 -16.62
N PHE A 841 20.48 -31.61 -15.90
CA PHE A 841 19.71 -30.71 -15.07
C PHE A 841 18.69 -29.91 -15.90
N THR A 842 19.07 -29.42 -17.07
CA THR A 842 18.18 -28.69 -17.98
C THR A 842 16.98 -29.54 -18.42
N ILE A 843 17.22 -30.79 -18.81
CA ILE A 843 16.14 -31.71 -19.21
C ILE A 843 15.14 -31.91 -18.07
N GLU A 844 15.65 -32.15 -16.87
CA GLU A 844 14.78 -32.39 -15.72
C GLU A 844 14.02 -31.11 -15.26
N MET A 845 14.67 -29.93 -15.28
CA MET A 845 14.01 -28.69 -14.93
C MET A 845 12.94 -28.29 -15.94
N VAL A 846 13.18 -28.45 -17.24
CA VAL A 846 12.14 -28.24 -18.26
C VAL A 846 10.97 -29.17 -18.02
N LYS A 847 11.20 -30.44 -17.74
CA LYS A 847 10.14 -31.38 -17.38
C LYS A 847 9.37 -30.96 -16.13
N ILE A 848 10.05 -30.59 -15.07
CA ILE A 848 9.43 -30.10 -13.82
C ILE A 848 8.54 -28.88 -14.08
N MET A 849 8.98 -27.95 -14.92
CA MET A 849 8.18 -26.78 -15.26
C MET A 849 6.98 -27.16 -16.13
N GLU A 850 7.15 -28.00 -17.16
CA GLU A 850 6.07 -28.42 -18.04
C GLU A 850 5.03 -29.31 -17.34
N GLU A 851 5.44 -30.11 -16.35
CA GLU A 851 4.59 -31.00 -15.55
C GLU A 851 4.15 -30.36 -14.19
N ALA A 852 4.39 -29.07 -13.96
CA ALA A 852 4.05 -28.41 -12.71
C ALA A 852 2.55 -28.46 -12.39
N VAL A 853 1.70 -28.54 -13.41
CA VAL A 853 0.25 -28.70 -13.33
C VAL A 853 -0.29 -29.46 -14.53
N GLU A 854 -1.37 -30.21 -14.36
CA GLU A 854 -2.09 -30.87 -15.43
C GLU A 854 -3.18 -29.96 -15.99
N LEU A 855 -3.04 -29.53 -17.23
CA LEU A 855 -4.02 -28.74 -17.97
C LEU A 855 -4.40 -29.46 -19.28
N ASP A 856 -5.54 -29.10 -19.88
CA ASP A 856 -5.94 -29.59 -21.21
C ASP A 856 -4.98 -29.13 -22.32
N VAL A 857 -4.13 -28.18 -22.03
CA VAL A 857 -3.08 -27.64 -22.87
C VAL A 857 -1.74 -27.87 -22.17
N LYS A 858 -0.81 -28.59 -22.82
CA LYS A 858 0.53 -28.78 -22.25
C LYS A 858 1.23 -27.44 -22.06
N LEU A 859 1.83 -27.27 -20.90
CA LEU A 859 2.78 -26.17 -20.66
C LEU A 859 4.03 -26.44 -21.51
N LYS A 860 4.70 -25.37 -21.94
CA LYS A 860 5.96 -25.44 -22.67
C LYS A 860 6.97 -24.51 -22.04
N ALA A 861 8.15 -25.02 -21.76
CA ALA A 861 9.26 -24.26 -21.18
C ALA A 861 10.47 -24.31 -22.12
N GLU A 862 11.12 -23.18 -22.34
CA GLU A 862 12.27 -23.02 -23.20
C GLU A 862 13.49 -22.71 -22.34
N ALA A 863 14.58 -23.51 -22.53
CA ALA A 863 15.79 -23.37 -21.74
C ALA A 863 16.94 -22.83 -22.57
N SER A 864 17.77 -21.99 -21.98
CA SER A 864 19.02 -21.51 -22.57
C SER A 864 20.07 -21.30 -21.49
N SER A 865 21.32 -21.63 -21.79
CA SER A 865 22.43 -21.45 -20.86
C SER A 865 23.53 -20.57 -21.42
N GLY A 866 24.25 -19.83 -20.58
CA GLY A 866 25.29 -18.92 -21.03
C GLY A 866 26.26 -18.51 -19.94
N SER A 867 27.28 -17.76 -20.32
CA SER A 867 28.28 -17.18 -19.44
C SER A 867 27.77 -15.98 -18.65
N SER A 868 26.58 -15.46 -19.01
CA SER A 868 25.88 -14.41 -18.32
C SER A 868 24.36 -14.57 -18.54
N TRP A 869 23.56 -13.85 -17.77
CA TRP A 869 22.11 -13.82 -17.98
C TRP A 869 21.72 -13.21 -19.37
N TYR A 870 22.59 -12.36 -19.91
CA TYR A 870 22.40 -11.83 -21.27
C TYR A 870 22.47 -12.92 -22.35
N ASP A 871 23.40 -13.85 -22.21
CA ASP A 871 23.67 -14.92 -23.18
C ASP A 871 22.59 -16.01 -23.19
N THR A 872 21.65 -15.97 -22.25
CA THR A 872 20.52 -16.89 -22.15
C THR A 872 19.29 -16.46 -22.95
N LYS A 873 19.36 -15.36 -23.74
CA LYS A 873 18.21 -14.86 -24.56
C LYS A 873 18.60 -14.44 -25.95
#